data_1d7b1f2c55535314d44ac86297e7506c
#
_entry.id   1d7b1f2c55535314d44ac86297e7506c
#
_cell.length_a   1.000
_cell.length_b   1.000
_cell.length_c   1.000
_cell.angle_alpha   90.00
_cell.angle_beta   90.00
_cell.angle_gamma   90.00
#
_symmetry.space_group_name_H-M   'P 1'
#
loop_
_entity.id
_entity.type
_entity.pdbx_description
1 polymer ?
#
loop_
_entity_poly.entity_id
_entity_poly.type
_entity_poly.pdbx_seq_one_letter_code
_entity_poly.pdbx_strand_id
1 'polypeptide(L)'
;GGIMSKEEAKKVAPKAPRKGLPKKKKKRMATWKIVLIVLAVLIVAGVVTGFSVYAANRQDISDFTYQQKEKTQIFSSDNQVIAEMAAENRTYVSLDQIPKDLQNGLIATEDSRFYSHHGVDYYGIMRSLVSNLFSGNSTGQGASTITQQLARVLFDLDVAEPGFMDSVNRKMKEISISRQLEEKYTKDQILEMYLNEYYFGSASYGVQAAAQTYFGKNVSDLNLAESAMLAGLPQAPSAYAPNANFEAAKNRQAQVLARMVKEGYITQEQADQAAATEITIMPWSEEQTNDDIKDGYGAFINAALQEYAEALAPSVMKQKGVDEEEAVKQIRENIANGGYRVYTTINTGYQDAAISAMENGLDNAGFSQENGDTGAIVTVDKDGAVLGYYAGNTDIDMADSPRQPGSNIKPLYYSGAIEKGVFSPSSIIKDEPINIGGYSPKNYGGGYSGNVTITQALVNSLNIPAVKVFNTFGIENAIDWMKTLGITTFVNPGDLDTGADDYNLATALGGMTNGIKPIEMAAAFNCFNDGGVYNEPYKIVKVEQTNGKQVFDKSQLGLTSRKVMSEDTASSMWGILQQVVTSGTGGRAAQAYPTAGKTGTTDNEEDLWFTGMTGNITTSVWVGNLEHDPVGTGSYIPAGIYGSYVRSLINNDLVTEFAAPSESTQTTPITTPTPAATPTPAPEATAAPTPEPTVDR
;
A
#
# COMPACT_ATOMS: atom_id res chain seq x y z
N GLY A 1 -14.95 90.20 -48.67
CA GLY A 1 -15.14 91.60 -48.35
C GLY A 1 -14.64 91.82 -46.94
N GLY A 2 -13.77 92.66 -46.65
CA GLY A 2 -13.45 94.07 -46.76
C GLY A 2 -12.86 94.45 -45.50
N ILE A 3 -11.68 94.99 -45.55
CA ILE A 3 -11.18 96.36 -45.55
C ILE A 3 -10.79 96.86 -44.14
N MET A 4 -9.43 97.11 -44.03
CA MET A 4 -8.72 98.30 -43.50
C MET A 4 -9.18 98.91 -42.15
N SER A 5 -8.26 99.43 -41.26
CA SER A 5 -7.21 100.44 -41.42
C SER A 5 -6.41 100.61 -40.12
N LYS A 6 -5.12 100.81 -40.21
CA LYS A 6 -4.28 101.97 -39.86
C LYS A 6 -4.27 102.50 -38.44
N GLU A 7 -2.98 102.64 -37.98
CA GLU A 7 -2.32 103.73 -37.28
C GLU A 7 -2.62 103.86 -35.79
N GLU A 8 -1.64 103.91 -34.92
CA GLU A 8 -0.60 104.95 -34.73
C GLU A 8 0.52 104.54 -33.78
N ALA A 9 1.70 105.00 -34.11
CA ALA A 9 2.96 104.85 -33.36
C ALA A 9 2.95 105.73 -32.07
N LYS A 10 3.46 105.21 -30.98
CA LYS A 10 4.05 106.04 -29.92
C LYS A 10 5.40 105.45 -29.51
N LYS A 11 6.48 106.26 -29.72
CA LYS A 11 7.84 106.06 -29.27
C LYS A 11 7.88 106.05 -27.76
N VAL A 12 8.51 105.07 -27.13
CA VAL A 12 9.05 105.17 -25.76
C VAL A 12 10.45 104.56 -25.72
N ALA A 13 11.38 105.27 -25.05
CA ALA A 13 12.82 105.14 -25.01
C ALA A 13 13.38 103.79 -24.49
N PRO A 14 14.65 103.40 -24.80
CA PRO A 14 15.24 102.11 -24.53
C PRO A 14 15.56 101.92 -23.03
N LYS A 15 15.05 100.85 -22.38
CA LYS A 15 15.48 100.40 -21.05
C LYS A 15 16.76 99.52 -21.20
N ALA A 16 17.73 99.86 -20.37
CA ALA A 16 19.02 99.19 -20.23
C ALA A 16 18.93 97.67 -20.04
N PRO A 17 19.91 96.88 -20.55
CA PRO A 17 19.88 95.42 -20.46
C PRO A 17 20.08 94.91 -19.02
N ARG A 18 19.12 94.15 -18.52
CA ARG A 18 19.25 93.38 -17.26
C ARG A 18 20.31 92.26 -17.54
N LYS A 19 21.41 92.23 -16.79
CA LYS A 19 22.37 91.13 -16.71
C LYS A 19 21.65 89.88 -16.30
N GLY A 20 21.52 88.95 -17.25
CA GLY A 20 21.01 87.59 -17.01
C GLY A 20 21.97 86.79 -16.12
N LEU A 21 21.44 86.20 -15.06
CA LEU A 21 22.14 85.18 -14.22
C LEU A 21 22.71 84.11 -15.05
N PRO A 22 23.91 83.56 -14.79
CA PRO A 22 24.53 82.53 -15.57
C PRO A 22 23.69 81.27 -15.43
N LYS A 23 23.15 80.76 -16.56
CA LYS A 23 22.54 79.41 -16.64
C LYS A 23 23.62 78.42 -16.27
N LYS A 24 23.50 77.73 -15.08
CA LYS A 24 24.30 76.55 -14.73
C LYS A 24 24.16 75.55 -15.87
N LYS A 25 25.23 75.32 -16.65
CA LYS A 25 25.36 74.23 -17.60
C LYS A 25 25.21 72.93 -16.80
N LYS A 26 24.06 72.23 -16.91
CA LYS A 26 23.95 70.84 -16.47
C LYS A 26 25.04 70.06 -17.21
N LYS A 27 26.09 69.63 -16.49
CA LYS A 27 27.08 68.70 -17.03
C LYS A 27 26.29 67.40 -17.40
N ARG A 28 26.10 67.16 -18.68
CA ARG A 28 25.59 65.86 -19.16
C ARG A 28 26.60 64.82 -18.70
N MET A 29 26.15 63.86 -17.87
CA MET A 29 26.95 62.71 -17.51
C MET A 29 27.34 61.97 -18.81
N ALA A 30 28.60 61.60 -18.96
CA ALA A 30 29.07 60.87 -20.14
C ALA A 30 28.27 59.52 -20.21
N THR A 31 27.83 59.14 -21.40
CA THR A 31 26.96 58.01 -21.65
C THR A 31 27.44 56.69 -21.00
N TRP A 32 28.78 56.49 -20.97
CA TRP A 32 29.38 55.34 -20.31
C TRP A 32 29.14 55.29 -18.79
N LYS A 33 29.05 56.46 -18.09
CA LYS A 33 28.73 56.52 -16.67
C LYS A 33 27.28 56.18 -16.40
N ILE A 34 26.36 56.51 -17.32
CA ILE A 34 24.95 56.10 -17.25
C ILE A 34 24.84 54.58 -17.42
N VAL A 35 25.55 54.01 -18.39
CA VAL A 35 25.60 52.57 -18.59
C VAL A 35 26.14 51.84 -17.38
N LEU A 36 27.23 52.34 -16.76
CA LEU A 36 27.75 51.74 -15.52
C LEU A 36 26.78 51.84 -14.33
N ILE A 37 26.06 52.94 -14.19
CA ILE A 37 25.04 53.10 -13.12
C ILE A 37 23.89 52.12 -13.39
N VAL A 38 23.40 52.01 -14.62
CA VAL A 38 22.32 51.06 -14.96
C VAL A 38 22.76 49.61 -14.69
N LEU A 39 24.00 49.28 -15.10
CA LEU A 39 24.57 47.95 -14.84
C LEU A 39 24.70 47.68 -13.34
N ALA A 40 25.17 48.66 -12.56
CA ALA A 40 25.26 48.54 -11.10
C ALA A 40 23.87 48.37 -10.42
N VAL A 41 22.86 49.11 -10.91
CA VAL A 41 21.49 48.98 -10.42
C VAL A 41 20.90 47.58 -10.75
N LEU A 42 21.14 47.09 -11.95
CA LEU A 42 20.72 45.76 -12.36
C LEU A 42 21.39 44.64 -11.53
N ILE A 43 22.70 44.81 -11.26
CA ILE A 43 23.45 43.88 -10.38
C ILE A 43 22.87 43.92 -8.96
N VAL A 44 22.64 45.12 -8.38
CA VAL A 44 22.04 45.26 -7.02
C VAL A 44 20.63 44.68 -6.99
N ALA A 45 19.81 44.95 -7.99
CA ALA A 45 18.47 44.35 -8.11
C ALA A 45 18.53 42.85 -8.18
N GLY A 46 19.45 42.27 -8.99
CA GLY A 46 19.69 40.84 -9.10
C GLY A 46 20.10 40.21 -7.75
N VAL A 47 21.01 40.89 -7.01
CA VAL A 47 21.46 40.40 -5.68
C VAL A 47 20.33 40.43 -4.67
N VAL A 48 19.54 41.52 -4.65
CA VAL A 48 18.38 41.67 -3.71
C VAL A 48 17.32 40.59 -4.03
N THR A 49 17.01 40.41 -5.30
CA THR A 49 16.06 39.37 -5.72
C THR A 49 16.58 37.97 -5.36
N GLY A 50 17.84 37.66 -5.65
CA GLY A 50 18.46 36.39 -5.30
C GLY A 50 18.46 36.14 -3.80
N PHE A 51 18.77 37.16 -2.98
CA PHE A 51 18.71 37.04 -1.53
C PHE A 51 17.27 36.84 -1.01
N SER A 52 16.28 37.51 -1.61
CA SER A 52 14.87 37.35 -1.24
C SER A 52 14.37 35.94 -1.54
N VAL A 53 14.71 35.39 -2.71
CA VAL A 53 14.38 34.01 -3.10
C VAL A 53 15.10 33.02 -2.19
N TYR A 54 16.37 33.24 -1.86
CA TYR A 54 17.09 32.41 -0.89
C TYR A 54 16.43 32.41 0.50
N ALA A 55 16.09 33.61 1.02
CA ALA A 55 15.45 33.74 2.32
C ALA A 55 14.07 33.05 2.37
N ALA A 56 13.30 33.12 1.29
CA ALA A 56 12.00 32.46 1.16
C ALA A 56 12.12 30.93 1.06
N ASN A 57 13.24 30.41 0.57
CA ASN A 57 13.49 28.96 0.39
C ASN A 57 14.48 28.40 1.43
N ARG A 58 14.84 29.16 2.46
CA ARG A 58 15.72 28.66 3.52
C ARG A 58 15.00 27.56 4.30
N GLN A 59 15.60 26.37 4.31
CA GLN A 59 15.17 25.23 5.08
C GLN A 59 16.08 25.09 6.31
N ASP A 60 15.49 24.92 7.49
CA ASP A 60 16.24 24.65 8.73
C ASP A 60 16.42 23.14 8.88
N ILE A 61 17.65 22.70 9.08
CA ILE A 61 18.02 21.30 9.32
C ILE A 61 18.75 21.12 10.66
N SER A 62 18.51 22.01 11.62
CA SER A 62 19.15 21.96 12.95
C SER A 62 18.93 20.59 13.65
N ASP A 63 17.74 20.04 13.52
CA ASP A 63 17.34 18.76 14.11
C ASP A 63 17.73 17.54 13.26
N PHE A 64 18.19 17.75 12.02
CA PHE A 64 18.59 16.65 11.16
C PHE A 64 19.85 15.99 11.70
N THR A 65 19.83 14.70 11.85
CA THR A 65 21.01 13.86 12.11
C THR A 65 21.05 12.77 11.05
N TYR A 66 22.14 12.69 10.33
CA TYR A 66 22.31 11.63 9.34
C TYR A 66 22.24 10.27 10.04
N GLN A 67 21.36 9.43 9.57
CA GLN A 67 21.29 8.03 9.97
C GLN A 67 21.47 7.20 8.69
N GLN A 68 22.29 6.17 8.80
CA GLN A 68 22.43 5.21 7.73
C GLN A 68 21.05 4.60 7.46
N LYS A 69 20.66 4.52 6.21
CA LYS A 69 19.44 3.79 5.84
C LYS A 69 19.76 2.30 6.02
N GLU A 70 19.20 1.71 7.05
CA GLU A 70 19.19 0.28 7.27
C GLU A 70 18.12 -0.37 6.41
N LYS A 71 18.22 -1.68 6.18
CA LYS A 71 17.14 -2.45 5.56
C LYS A 71 15.87 -2.31 6.40
N THR A 72 14.73 -2.24 5.74
CA THR A 72 13.46 -2.36 6.43
C THR A 72 13.27 -3.79 6.89
N GLN A 73 13.03 -3.99 8.17
CA GLN A 73 12.76 -5.29 8.78
C GLN A 73 11.27 -5.43 9.09
N ILE A 74 10.71 -6.57 8.69
CA ILE A 74 9.31 -6.90 8.98
C ILE A 74 9.29 -7.98 10.05
N PHE A 75 8.56 -7.70 11.13
CA PHE A 75 8.46 -8.55 12.30
C PHE A 75 7.09 -9.20 12.41
N SER A 76 7.08 -10.45 12.79
CA SER A 76 5.89 -11.17 13.24
C SER A 76 5.46 -10.70 14.65
N SER A 77 4.27 -11.12 15.09
CA SER A 77 3.75 -10.82 16.43
C SER A 77 4.56 -11.50 17.55
N ASP A 78 5.25 -12.58 17.25
CA ASP A 78 6.21 -13.26 18.14
C ASP A 78 7.65 -12.74 17.99
N ASN A 79 7.81 -11.53 17.40
CA ASN A 79 9.07 -10.80 17.25
C ASN A 79 10.17 -11.52 16.44
N GLN A 80 9.79 -12.38 15.51
CA GLN A 80 10.73 -12.94 14.55
C GLN A 80 10.82 -12.01 13.33
N VAL A 81 12.03 -11.86 12.77
CA VAL A 81 12.21 -11.19 11.47
C VAL A 81 11.71 -12.15 10.39
N ILE A 82 10.68 -11.75 9.67
CA ILE A 82 10.06 -12.55 8.59
C ILE A 82 10.40 -12.03 7.20
N ALA A 83 10.90 -10.80 7.11
CA ALA A 83 11.52 -10.27 5.90
C ALA A 83 12.51 -9.16 6.21
N GLU A 84 13.52 -9.06 5.37
CA GLU A 84 14.38 -7.89 5.23
C GLU A 84 14.21 -7.34 3.81
N MET A 85 13.73 -6.11 3.72
CA MET A 85 13.49 -5.45 2.43
C MET A 85 14.51 -4.36 2.21
N ALA A 86 15.10 -4.37 1.03
CA ALA A 86 15.89 -3.26 0.54
C ALA A 86 15.48 -3.06 -0.93
N ALA A 87 14.60 -2.10 -1.20
CA ALA A 87 14.28 -1.74 -2.59
C ALA A 87 15.50 -1.15 -3.32
N GLU A 88 16.53 -0.82 -2.55
CA GLU A 88 17.80 -0.36 -3.08
C GLU A 88 18.86 -1.37 -2.65
N ASN A 89 19.58 -1.91 -3.62
CA ASN A 89 20.81 -2.63 -3.34
C ASN A 89 21.80 -1.64 -2.71
N ARG A 90 21.81 -1.56 -1.36
CA ARG A 90 22.61 -0.61 -0.60
C ARG A 90 23.33 -1.33 0.52
N THR A 91 24.63 -1.29 0.48
CA THR A 91 25.51 -1.75 1.56
C THR A 91 26.40 -0.59 1.95
N TYR A 92 26.28 -0.13 3.20
CA TYR A 92 27.11 0.95 3.72
C TYR A 92 28.56 0.51 3.89
N VAL A 93 29.49 1.38 3.50
CA VAL A 93 30.92 1.20 3.72
C VAL A 93 31.52 2.50 4.24
N SER A 94 32.44 2.38 5.22
CA SER A 94 33.16 3.55 5.72
C SER A 94 34.16 4.08 4.68
N LEU A 95 34.49 5.37 4.76
CA LEU A 95 35.33 6.03 3.78
C LEU A 95 36.74 5.42 3.64
N ASP A 96 37.26 4.82 4.70
CA ASP A 96 38.56 4.13 4.70
C ASP A 96 38.54 2.80 3.93
N GLN A 97 37.37 2.18 3.74
CA GLN A 97 37.19 0.98 2.91
C GLN A 97 37.03 1.31 1.42
N ILE A 98 36.77 2.58 1.07
CA ILE A 98 36.59 3.02 -0.32
C ILE A 98 37.94 3.39 -0.91
N PRO A 99 38.37 2.81 -2.05
CA PRO A 99 39.65 3.14 -2.67
C PRO A 99 39.85 4.64 -2.89
N LYS A 100 41.06 5.13 -2.60
CA LYS A 100 41.40 6.54 -2.84
C LYS A 100 41.26 6.95 -4.31
N ASP A 101 41.46 6.02 -5.23
CA ASP A 101 41.28 6.26 -6.67
C ASP A 101 39.81 6.59 -7.00
N LEU A 102 38.84 5.90 -6.37
CA LEU A 102 37.43 6.21 -6.54
C LEU A 102 37.07 7.55 -5.90
N GLN A 103 37.53 7.83 -4.68
CA GLN A 103 37.31 9.11 -4.00
C GLN A 103 37.86 10.27 -4.85
N ASN A 104 39.14 10.16 -5.31
CA ASN A 104 39.81 11.17 -6.11
C ASN A 104 39.17 11.34 -7.48
N GLY A 105 38.78 10.25 -8.14
CA GLY A 105 38.07 10.26 -9.43
C GLY A 105 36.75 11.02 -9.35
N LEU A 106 35.98 10.78 -8.30
CA LEU A 106 34.71 11.49 -8.03
C LEU A 106 34.96 12.99 -7.78
N ILE A 107 35.89 13.32 -6.89
CA ILE A 107 36.24 14.71 -6.57
C ILE A 107 36.75 15.44 -7.81
N ALA A 108 37.66 14.84 -8.59
CA ALA A 108 38.19 15.46 -9.82
C ALA A 108 37.10 15.73 -10.86
N THR A 109 36.04 14.91 -10.85
CA THR A 109 34.99 14.97 -11.88
C THR A 109 33.83 15.84 -11.46
N GLU A 110 33.33 15.69 -10.28
CA GLU A 110 32.12 16.35 -9.78
C GLU A 110 32.43 17.69 -9.10
N ASP A 111 33.51 17.75 -8.31
CA ASP A 111 33.83 18.92 -7.49
C ASP A 111 35.32 19.02 -7.16
N SER A 112 36.13 19.41 -8.13
CA SER A 112 37.60 19.43 -7.99
C SER A 112 38.11 20.34 -6.86
N ARG A 113 37.28 21.20 -6.31
CA ARG A 113 37.60 22.08 -5.20
C ARG A 113 36.89 21.72 -3.89
N PHE A 114 36.37 20.52 -3.79
CA PHE A 114 35.55 20.03 -2.68
C PHE A 114 36.09 20.41 -1.28
N TYR A 115 37.36 20.19 -1.05
CA TYR A 115 38.02 20.52 0.23
C TYR A 115 38.29 22.01 0.43
N SER A 116 38.03 22.86 -0.59
CA SER A 116 38.39 24.30 -0.54
C SER A 116 37.20 25.25 -0.29
N HIS A 117 35.97 24.76 -0.41
CA HIS A 117 34.77 25.58 -0.22
C HIS A 117 33.92 25.04 0.94
N HIS A 118 32.88 25.80 1.31
CA HIS A 118 31.93 25.45 2.38
C HIS A 118 30.49 25.28 1.80
N GLY A 119 30.22 24.13 1.19
CA GLY A 119 28.91 23.76 0.61
C GLY A 119 28.64 24.34 -0.78
N VAL A 120 29.14 25.54 -1.08
CA VAL A 120 28.93 26.22 -2.37
C VAL A 120 30.26 26.71 -2.92
N ASP A 121 30.60 26.34 -4.16
CA ASP A 121 31.79 26.84 -4.87
C ASP A 121 31.45 28.09 -5.67
N TYR A 122 31.47 29.26 -5.00
CA TYR A 122 31.23 30.56 -5.67
C TYR A 122 32.23 30.87 -6.78
N TYR A 123 33.47 30.43 -6.65
CA TYR A 123 34.48 30.62 -7.69
C TYR A 123 34.18 29.75 -8.92
N GLY A 124 33.79 28.52 -8.72
CA GLY A 124 33.35 27.60 -9.79
C GLY A 124 32.15 28.17 -10.54
N ILE A 125 31.15 28.70 -9.80
CA ILE A 125 29.96 29.35 -10.38
C ILE A 125 30.40 30.55 -11.28
N MET A 126 31.24 31.43 -10.75
CA MET A 126 31.72 32.60 -11.52
C MET A 126 32.53 32.20 -12.76
N ARG A 127 33.41 31.19 -12.62
CA ARG A 127 34.19 30.67 -13.77
C ARG A 127 33.27 30.08 -14.86
N SER A 128 32.27 29.30 -14.46
CA SER A 128 31.29 28.69 -15.37
C SER A 128 30.47 29.74 -16.11
N LEU A 129 30.07 30.80 -15.38
CA LEU A 129 29.31 31.93 -15.96
C LEU A 129 30.12 32.70 -17.00
N VAL A 130 31.38 32.99 -16.72
CA VAL A 130 32.28 33.63 -17.65
C VAL A 130 32.56 32.74 -18.85
N SER A 131 32.82 31.44 -18.66
CA SER A 131 33.06 30.51 -19.74
C SER A 131 31.89 30.41 -20.72
N ASN A 132 30.65 30.31 -20.17
CA ASN A 132 29.43 30.20 -20.97
C ASN A 132 29.13 31.51 -21.75
N LEU A 133 29.51 32.66 -21.21
CA LEU A 133 29.35 33.95 -21.90
C LEU A 133 30.27 34.10 -23.10
N PHE A 134 31.48 33.51 -23.04
CA PHE A 134 32.50 33.66 -24.09
C PHE A 134 32.55 32.51 -25.11
N SER A 135 32.08 31.31 -24.76
CA SER A 135 32.18 30.13 -25.63
C SER A 135 30.97 29.87 -26.53
N GLY A 136 29.83 30.54 -26.26
CA GLY A 136 28.59 30.37 -27.05
C GLY A 136 28.00 28.96 -27.03
N ASN A 137 28.69 28.01 -26.41
CA ASN A 137 28.22 26.63 -26.16
C ASN A 137 28.06 26.44 -24.66
N SER A 138 26.89 26.03 -24.23
CA SER A 138 26.68 25.49 -22.91
C SER A 138 27.41 24.14 -22.78
N THR A 139 28.74 24.22 -22.65
CA THR A 139 29.52 23.04 -22.22
C THR A 139 29.09 22.76 -20.78
N GLY A 140 28.30 21.70 -20.61
CA GLY A 140 27.66 21.33 -19.35
C GLY A 140 28.62 20.95 -18.22
N GLN A 141 29.52 21.87 -17.85
CA GLN A 141 30.19 21.76 -16.55
C GLN A 141 29.23 22.25 -15.48
N GLY A 142 28.62 21.30 -14.76
CA GLY A 142 27.78 21.57 -13.62
C GLY A 142 28.57 22.39 -12.59
N ALA A 143 28.00 23.48 -12.11
CA ALA A 143 28.55 24.26 -11.02
C ALA A 143 28.03 23.78 -9.64
N SER A 144 27.40 22.61 -9.57
CA SER A 144 26.89 22.02 -8.34
C SER A 144 28.00 21.28 -7.61
N THR A 145 28.09 21.48 -6.30
CA THR A 145 29.07 20.78 -5.46
C THR A 145 28.57 19.40 -5.04
N ILE A 146 29.46 18.51 -4.59
CA ILE A 146 29.12 17.21 -3.98
C ILE A 146 28.12 17.43 -2.84
N THR A 147 28.34 18.42 -1.98
CA THR A 147 27.44 18.73 -0.86
C THR A 147 26.04 19.17 -1.31
N GLN A 148 25.91 19.89 -2.43
CA GLN A 148 24.61 20.27 -3.00
C GLN A 148 23.89 19.06 -3.62
N GLN A 149 24.63 18.15 -4.25
CA GLN A 149 24.08 16.91 -4.78
C GLN A 149 23.61 16.00 -3.62
N LEU A 150 24.41 15.89 -2.55
CA LEU A 150 24.02 15.16 -1.33
C LEU A 150 22.76 15.77 -0.68
N ALA A 151 22.69 17.11 -0.57
CA ALA A 151 21.51 17.79 -0.03
C ALA A 151 20.24 17.45 -0.83
N ARG A 152 20.34 17.31 -2.15
CA ARG A 152 19.23 16.91 -3.02
C ARG A 152 18.74 15.52 -2.70
N VAL A 153 19.64 14.56 -2.53
CA VAL A 153 19.31 13.16 -2.23
C VAL A 153 18.76 13.00 -0.82
N LEU A 154 19.40 13.59 0.19
CA LEU A 154 18.99 13.42 1.60
C LEU A 154 17.64 14.05 1.94
N PHE A 155 17.24 15.10 1.20
CA PHE A 155 16.01 15.86 1.48
C PHE A 155 14.96 15.75 0.36
N ASP A 156 15.13 14.80 -0.55
CA ASP A 156 14.21 14.51 -1.66
C ASP A 156 13.76 15.81 -2.39
N LEU A 157 14.73 16.56 -2.88
CA LEU A 157 14.46 17.85 -3.52
C LEU A 157 14.17 17.75 -5.02
N ASP A 158 14.11 16.54 -5.58
CA ASP A 158 13.81 16.36 -7.00
C ASP A 158 12.32 16.59 -7.27
N VAL A 159 12.02 17.29 -8.37
CA VAL A 159 10.67 17.57 -8.85
C VAL A 159 10.55 16.92 -10.23
N ALA A 160 9.50 16.14 -10.45
CA ALA A 160 9.34 15.31 -11.65
C ALA A 160 9.37 16.12 -12.96
N GLU A 161 8.74 17.30 -13.02
CA GLU A 161 8.79 18.22 -14.17
C GLU A 161 8.97 19.67 -13.69
N PRO A 162 10.19 20.10 -13.38
CA PRO A 162 10.41 21.41 -12.80
C PRO A 162 10.22 22.52 -13.83
N GLY A 163 9.33 23.45 -13.57
CA GLY A 163 9.33 24.76 -14.19
C GLY A 163 10.60 25.54 -13.86
N PHE A 164 10.82 26.66 -14.55
CA PHE A 164 12.00 27.51 -14.28
C PHE A 164 12.09 27.95 -12.81
N MET A 165 10.97 28.39 -12.24
CA MET A 165 10.94 28.83 -10.84
C MET A 165 11.13 27.68 -9.85
N ASP A 166 10.62 26.47 -10.15
CA ASP A 166 10.81 25.31 -9.32
C ASP A 166 12.28 24.88 -9.28
N SER A 167 12.97 24.95 -10.43
CA SER A 167 14.41 24.72 -10.52
C SER A 167 15.22 25.75 -9.71
N VAL A 168 14.80 27.01 -9.72
CA VAL A 168 15.44 28.09 -8.92
C VAL A 168 15.19 27.86 -7.44
N ASN A 169 13.95 27.56 -7.04
CA ASN A 169 13.57 27.31 -5.64
C ASN A 169 14.32 26.08 -5.09
N ARG A 170 14.35 24.98 -5.84
CA ARG A 170 15.16 23.80 -5.51
C ARG A 170 16.63 24.16 -5.29
N LYS A 171 17.23 24.93 -6.22
CA LYS A 171 18.64 25.32 -6.11
C LYS A 171 18.91 26.18 -4.89
N MET A 172 17.98 27.04 -4.48
CA MET A 172 18.10 27.83 -3.26
C MET A 172 18.01 26.97 -1.99
N LYS A 173 17.14 25.95 -1.99
CA LYS A 173 17.08 24.95 -0.92
C LYS A 173 18.38 24.15 -0.82
N GLU A 174 18.89 23.61 -1.96
CA GLU A 174 20.20 22.92 -2.01
C GLU A 174 21.31 23.78 -1.40
N ILE A 175 21.39 25.07 -1.76
CA ILE A 175 22.39 26.02 -1.22
C ILE A 175 22.20 26.20 0.30
N SER A 176 20.98 26.36 0.77
CA SER A 176 20.69 26.53 2.21
C SER A 176 21.09 25.29 3.01
N ILE A 177 20.70 24.11 2.55
CA ILE A 177 20.94 22.84 3.22
C ILE A 177 22.43 22.51 3.18
N SER A 178 23.10 22.65 2.00
CA SER A 178 24.52 22.31 1.86
C SER A 178 25.43 23.12 2.78
N ARG A 179 25.10 24.39 3.05
CA ARG A 179 25.84 25.21 3.99
C ARG A 179 25.69 24.68 5.44
N GLN A 180 24.47 24.32 5.84
CA GLN A 180 24.21 23.77 7.17
C GLN A 180 24.81 22.38 7.35
N LEU A 181 24.84 21.54 6.30
CA LEU A 181 25.55 20.26 6.32
C LEU A 181 27.05 20.45 6.60
N GLU A 182 27.70 21.44 5.93
CA GLU A 182 29.13 21.75 6.13
C GLU A 182 29.43 22.40 7.48
N GLU A 183 28.45 22.99 8.14
CA GLU A 183 28.57 23.45 9.52
C GLU A 183 28.50 22.28 10.53
N LYS A 184 27.83 21.21 10.16
CA LYS A 184 27.50 20.08 11.03
C LYS A 184 28.42 18.87 10.85
N TYR A 185 28.89 18.62 9.62
CA TYR A 185 29.69 17.46 9.26
C TYR A 185 31.01 17.85 8.61
N THR A 186 32.05 17.06 8.82
CA THR A 186 33.34 17.24 8.15
C THR A 186 33.24 16.89 6.66
N LYS A 187 34.19 17.35 5.85
CA LYS A 187 34.28 17.01 4.45
C LYS A 187 34.34 15.51 4.20
N ASP A 188 35.09 14.77 5.01
CA ASP A 188 35.17 13.32 4.88
C ASP A 188 33.84 12.63 5.20
N GLN A 189 33.12 13.10 6.21
CA GLN A 189 31.79 12.61 6.51
C GLN A 189 30.77 12.92 5.38
N ILE A 190 30.85 14.11 4.78
CA ILE A 190 30.02 14.47 3.64
C ILE A 190 30.32 13.60 2.42
N LEU A 191 31.60 13.33 2.15
CA LEU A 191 32.03 12.46 1.04
C LEU A 191 31.56 11.01 1.30
N GLU A 192 31.70 10.53 2.53
CA GLU A 192 31.22 9.20 2.94
C GLU A 192 29.72 9.06 2.74
N MET A 193 28.92 10.04 3.22
CA MET A 193 27.47 10.07 2.99
C MET A 193 27.15 10.06 1.48
N TYR A 194 27.85 10.88 0.69
CA TYR A 194 27.59 10.94 -0.75
C TYR A 194 27.86 9.60 -1.43
N LEU A 195 29.00 8.97 -1.14
CA LEU A 195 29.41 7.69 -1.73
C LEU A 195 28.50 6.53 -1.32
N ASN A 196 27.74 6.66 -0.22
CA ASN A 196 26.81 5.65 0.25
C ASN A 196 25.34 5.94 -0.13
N GLU A 197 24.98 7.22 -0.38
CA GLU A 197 23.58 7.61 -0.63
C GLU A 197 23.25 7.82 -2.12
N TYR A 198 24.25 8.17 -2.94
CA TYR A 198 24.01 8.55 -4.32
C TYR A 198 23.63 7.35 -5.19
N TYR A 199 22.80 7.59 -6.20
CA TYR A 199 22.39 6.59 -7.17
C TYR A 199 23.46 6.41 -8.27
N PHE A 200 23.89 5.18 -8.52
CA PHE A 200 24.93 4.82 -9.49
C PHE A 200 24.40 4.07 -10.73
N GLY A 201 23.06 3.96 -10.91
CA GLY A 201 22.43 3.22 -12.01
C GLY A 201 22.14 1.77 -11.66
N SER A 202 21.34 1.06 -12.49
CA SER A 202 20.99 -0.34 -12.34
C SER A 202 20.56 -0.72 -10.91
N ALA A 203 19.63 0.06 -10.34
CA ALA A 203 19.13 -0.06 -8.97
C ALA A 203 20.20 -0.02 -7.86
N SER A 204 21.42 0.49 -8.15
CA SER A 204 22.52 0.54 -7.17
C SER A 204 22.61 1.91 -6.50
N TYR A 205 22.42 1.93 -5.19
CA TYR A 205 22.61 3.10 -4.33
C TYR A 205 23.86 2.90 -3.47
N GLY A 206 24.79 3.85 -3.59
CA GLY A 206 26.12 3.76 -3.01
C GLY A 206 27.10 2.90 -3.79
N VAL A 207 28.38 3.15 -3.51
CA VAL A 207 29.51 2.59 -4.28
C VAL A 207 29.73 1.10 -4.06
N GLN A 208 29.36 0.56 -2.87
CA GLN A 208 29.50 -0.87 -2.59
C GLN A 208 28.51 -1.67 -3.45
N ALA A 209 27.25 -1.24 -3.48
CA ALA A 209 26.23 -1.86 -4.30
C ALA A 209 26.58 -1.78 -5.79
N ALA A 210 27.06 -0.62 -6.25
CA ALA A 210 27.48 -0.43 -7.63
C ALA A 210 28.68 -1.33 -7.99
N ALA A 211 29.65 -1.49 -7.10
CA ALA A 211 30.79 -2.38 -7.31
C ALA A 211 30.37 -3.85 -7.45
N GLN A 212 29.42 -4.29 -6.64
CA GLN A 212 28.84 -5.64 -6.73
C GLN A 212 28.02 -5.82 -8.00
N THR A 213 27.13 -4.87 -8.32
CA THR A 213 26.26 -4.93 -9.49
C THR A 213 27.04 -4.95 -10.81
N TYR A 214 28.08 -4.13 -10.93
CA TYR A 214 28.79 -3.99 -12.19
C TYR A 214 29.99 -4.93 -12.32
N PHE A 215 30.69 -5.24 -11.22
CA PHE A 215 31.95 -5.98 -11.25
C PHE A 215 31.96 -7.26 -10.42
N GLY A 216 30.91 -7.54 -9.63
CA GLY A 216 30.85 -8.69 -8.75
C GLY A 216 31.91 -8.64 -7.62
N LYS A 217 32.34 -7.43 -7.20
CA LYS A 217 33.42 -7.20 -6.24
C LYS A 217 32.99 -6.32 -5.09
N ASN A 218 33.69 -6.42 -3.96
CA ASN A 218 33.62 -5.37 -2.94
C ASN A 218 34.27 -4.10 -3.46
N VAL A 219 33.78 -2.94 -3.02
CA VAL A 219 34.35 -1.65 -3.41
C VAL A 219 35.83 -1.52 -3.07
N SER A 220 36.26 -2.14 -1.93
CA SER A 220 37.66 -2.18 -1.50
C SER A 220 38.62 -2.87 -2.49
N ASP A 221 38.09 -3.73 -3.35
CA ASP A 221 38.85 -4.58 -4.26
C ASP A 221 38.94 -3.97 -5.69
N LEU A 222 38.36 -2.77 -5.89
CA LEU A 222 38.36 -2.09 -7.19
C LEU A 222 39.75 -1.56 -7.54
N ASN A 223 40.17 -1.81 -8.76
CA ASN A 223 41.34 -1.18 -9.35
C ASN A 223 41.06 0.25 -9.86
N LEU A 224 42.11 0.95 -10.35
CA LEU A 224 41.98 2.33 -10.86
C LEU A 224 41.00 2.41 -12.04
N ALA A 225 40.98 1.43 -12.95
CA ALA A 225 40.10 1.44 -14.11
C ALA A 225 38.62 1.32 -13.70
N GLU A 226 38.30 0.41 -12.81
CA GLU A 226 36.96 0.19 -12.24
C GLU A 226 36.52 1.39 -11.39
N SER A 227 37.41 1.91 -10.55
CA SER A 227 37.19 3.10 -9.74
C SER A 227 36.87 4.33 -10.58
N ALA A 228 37.61 4.56 -11.66
CA ALA A 228 37.37 5.67 -12.59
C ALA A 228 36.06 5.50 -13.36
N MET A 229 35.64 4.28 -13.68
CA MET A 229 34.34 3.99 -14.30
C MET A 229 33.21 4.36 -13.36
N LEU A 230 33.21 3.89 -12.11
CA LEU A 230 32.20 4.25 -11.12
C LEU A 230 32.16 5.76 -10.83
N ALA A 231 33.30 6.40 -10.69
CA ALA A 231 33.38 7.85 -10.45
C ALA A 231 32.73 8.69 -11.56
N GLY A 232 32.56 8.12 -12.73
CA GLY A 232 31.92 8.76 -13.86
C GLY A 232 30.39 8.73 -13.90
N LEU A 233 29.76 7.80 -13.15
CA LEU A 233 28.33 7.51 -13.24
C LEU A 233 27.41 8.61 -12.68
N PRO A 234 27.74 9.34 -11.61
CA PRO A 234 26.82 10.27 -10.97
C PRO A 234 26.24 11.36 -11.88
N GLN A 235 26.92 11.73 -12.96
CA GLN A 235 26.43 12.74 -13.89
C GLN A 235 25.15 12.31 -14.63
N ALA A 236 25.06 11.04 -15.04
CA ALA A 236 23.91 10.46 -15.73
C ALA A 236 23.91 8.93 -15.50
N PRO A 237 23.53 8.46 -14.29
CA PRO A 237 23.74 7.07 -13.89
C PRO A 237 23.14 6.04 -14.84
N SER A 238 21.89 6.23 -15.26
CA SER A 238 21.22 5.30 -16.18
C SER A 238 21.80 5.32 -17.60
N ALA A 239 22.31 6.46 -18.05
CA ALA A 239 22.91 6.58 -19.39
C ALA A 239 24.34 6.00 -19.46
N TYR A 240 25.06 6.00 -18.33
CA TYR A 240 26.43 5.52 -18.22
C TYR A 240 26.55 4.16 -17.53
N ALA A 241 25.43 3.51 -17.18
CA ALA A 241 25.43 2.18 -16.58
C ALA A 241 26.19 1.17 -17.46
N PRO A 242 27.31 0.56 -16.99
CA PRO A 242 28.18 -0.25 -17.83
C PRO A 242 27.52 -1.51 -18.41
N ASN A 243 26.56 -2.09 -17.69
CA ASN A 243 25.80 -3.26 -18.13
C ASN A 243 24.67 -2.93 -19.15
N ALA A 244 24.30 -1.64 -19.26
CA ALA A 244 23.34 -1.16 -20.26
C ALA A 244 24.04 -0.52 -21.48
N ASN A 245 25.13 0.23 -21.25
CA ASN A 245 25.85 0.94 -22.31
C ASN A 245 27.35 1.04 -22.00
N PHE A 246 28.07 -0.04 -22.27
CA PHE A 246 29.51 -0.14 -21.99
C PHE A 246 30.35 0.92 -22.68
N GLU A 247 30.07 1.25 -23.96
CA GLU A 247 30.80 2.26 -24.70
C GLU A 247 30.67 3.66 -24.12
N ALA A 248 29.45 4.02 -23.67
CA ALA A 248 29.23 5.30 -22.99
C ALA A 248 29.97 5.34 -21.64
N ALA A 249 29.99 4.24 -20.91
CA ALA A 249 30.72 4.09 -19.66
C ALA A 249 32.25 4.22 -19.88
N LYS A 250 32.81 3.58 -20.90
CA LYS A 250 34.24 3.68 -21.29
C LYS A 250 34.63 5.11 -21.70
N ASN A 251 33.80 5.76 -22.49
CA ASN A 251 34.02 7.14 -22.87
C ASN A 251 33.99 8.08 -21.66
N ARG A 252 33.12 7.83 -20.72
CA ARG A 252 33.00 8.58 -19.45
C ARG A 252 34.20 8.31 -18.54
N GLN A 253 34.64 7.05 -18.42
CA GLN A 253 35.86 6.65 -17.71
C GLN A 253 37.09 7.43 -18.21
N ALA A 254 37.27 7.52 -19.54
CA ALA A 254 38.38 8.27 -20.11
C ALA A 254 38.37 9.76 -19.70
N GLN A 255 37.18 10.38 -19.62
CA GLN A 255 37.05 11.75 -19.13
C GLN A 255 37.41 11.88 -17.64
N VAL A 256 37.03 10.89 -16.80
CA VAL A 256 37.42 10.85 -15.39
C VAL A 256 38.94 10.77 -15.25
N LEU A 257 39.56 9.80 -15.94
CA LEU A 257 41.03 9.62 -15.92
C LEU A 257 41.77 10.89 -16.35
N ALA A 258 41.31 11.54 -17.43
CA ALA A 258 41.89 12.81 -17.89
C ALA A 258 41.78 13.93 -16.85
N ARG A 259 40.67 13.97 -16.10
CA ARG A 259 40.51 14.93 -15.00
C ARG A 259 41.40 14.60 -13.81
N MET A 260 41.52 13.32 -13.45
CA MET A 260 42.43 12.88 -12.39
C MET A 260 43.88 13.27 -12.69
N VAL A 261 44.34 13.13 -13.96
CA VAL A 261 45.65 13.61 -14.40
C VAL A 261 45.78 15.13 -14.26
N LYS A 262 44.77 15.88 -14.72
CA LYS A 262 44.75 17.33 -14.68
C LYS A 262 44.83 17.88 -13.24
N GLU A 263 44.15 17.25 -12.33
CA GLU A 263 44.13 17.62 -10.89
C GLU A 263 45.35 17.05 -10.12
N GLY A 264 46.21 16.23 -10.78
CA GLY A 264 47.44 15.68 -10.20
C GLY A 264 47.27 14.48 -9.31
N TYR A 265 46.13 13.79 -9.36
CA TYR A 265 45.88 12.58 -8.57
C TYR A 265 46.59 11.35 -9.12
N ILE A 266 46.77 11.27 -10.46
CA ILE A 266 47.46 10.19 -11.16
C ILE A 266 48.36 10.77 -12.26
N THR A 267 49.32 9.97 -12.71
CA THR A 267 50.15 10.31 -13.88
C THR A 267 49.44 9.96 -15.18
N GLN A 268 49.92 10.53 -16.31
CA GLN A 268 49.39 10.17 -17.63
C GLN A 268 49.60 8.69 -17.94
N GLU A 269 50.74 8.12 -17.55
CA GLU A 269 51.04 6.71 -17.74
C GLU A 269 50.04 5.79 -16.97
N GLN A 270 49.68 6.14 -15.72
CA GLN A 270 48.66 5.43 -14.97
C GLN A 270 47.27 5.54 -15.64
N ALA A 271 46.92 6.71 -16.16
CA ALA A 271 45.67 6.90 -16.88
C ALA A 271 45.60 6.05 -18.14
N ASP A 272 46.69 6.01 -18.93
CA ASP A 272 46.75 5.22 -20.16
C ASP A 272 46.67 3.71 -19.87
N GLN A 273 47.34 3.24 -18.81
CA GLN A 273 47.23 1.86 -18.36
C GLN A 273 45.80 1.51 -17.90
N ALA A 274 45.16 2.37 -17.10
CA ALA A 274 43.81 2.15 -16.65
C ALA A 274 42.80 2.16 -17.82
N ALA A 275 42.95 3.04 -18.80
CA ALA A 275 42.10 3.08 -19.99
C ALA A 275 42.24 1.79 -20.85
N ALA A 276 43.43 1.19 -20.87
CA ALA A 276 43.71 -0.05 -21.60
C ALA A 276 43.31 -1.32 -20.82
N THR A 277 43.01 -1.19 -19.52
CA THR A 277 42.61 -2.34 -18.66
C THR A 277 41.26 -2.88 -19.15
N GLU A 278 41.22 -4.19 -19.36
CA GLU A 278 39.98 -4.91 -19.64
C GLU A 278 39.14 -4.99 -18.37
N ILE A 279 37.86 -4.62 -18.46
CA ILE A 279 36.91 -4.64 -17.37
C ILE A 279 35.80 -5.65 -17.67
N THR A 280 35.65 -6.63 -16.82
CA THR A 280 34.53 -7.59 -16.90
C THR A 280 33.30 -6.99 -16.26
N ILE A 281 32.21 -6.89 -17.01
CA ILE A 281 30.92 -6.40 -16.52
C ILE A 281 29.98 -7.58 -16.26
N MET A 282 29.36 -7.58 -15.08
CA MET A 282 28.33 -8.55 -14.73
C MET A 282 27.05 -8.28 -15.53
N PRO A 283 26.40 -9.32 -16.10
CA PRO A 283 25.10 -9.15 -16.75
C PRO A 283 24.07 -8.68 -15.71
N TRP A 284 23.24 -7.73 -16.11
CA TRP A 284 22.13 -7.30 -15.27
C TRP A 284 21.03 -8.35 -15.27
N SER A 285 20.52 -8.71 -14.07
CA SER A 285 19.31 -9.51 -13.89
C SER A 285 18.33 -8.75 -12.98
N GLU A 286 17.06 -8.77 -13.33
CA GLU A 286 15.99 -8.18 -12.49
C GLU A 286 15.86 -8.86 -11.12
N GLU A 287 16.37 -10.07 -10.97
CA GLU A 287 16.32 -10.87 -9.73
C GLU A 287 17.23 -10.38 -8.59
N GLN A 288 17.94 -9.27 -8.75
CA GLN A 288 18.77 -8.70 -7.68
C GLN A 288 17.99 -7.74 -6.75
N THR A 289 16.72 -8.01 -6.48
CA THR A 289 16.07 -7.46 -5.29
C THR A 289 16.59 -8.26 -4.10
N ASN A 290 17.34 -7.61 -3.22
CA ASN A 290 17.88 -8.21 -1.99
C ASN A 290 16.80 -8.34 -0.89
N ASP A 291 15.59 -8.70 -1.27
CA ASP A 291 14.52 -8.98 -0.34
C ASP A 291 14.70 -10.41 0.15
N ASP A 292 15.08 -10.55 1.41
CA ASP A 292 15.12 -11.83 2.11
C ASP A 292 13.76 -12.03 2.79
N ILE A 293 12.84 -12.66 2.06
CA ILE A 293 11.49 -12.96 2.55
C ILE A 293 11.43 -14.45 2.91
N LYS A 294 11.03 -14.76 4.14
CA LYS A 294 10.82 -16.14 4.56
C LYS A 294 9.79 -16.83 3.67
N ASP A 295 10.09 -18.04 3.21
CA ASP A 295 9.23 -18.82 2.32
C ASP A 295 7.79 -18.93 2.84
N GLY A 296 6.82 -18.68 1.98
CA GLY A 296 5.39 -18.71 2.29
C GLY A 296 4.85 -17.47 3.05
N TYR A 297 5.67 -16.41 3.26
CA TYR A 297 5.23 -15.19 3.92
C TYR A 297 4.97 -14.02 2.95
N GLY A 298 5.39 -14.14 1.69
CA GLY A 298 5.38 -13.03 0.73
C GLY A 298 3.99 -12.43 0.50
N ALA A 299 2.96 -13.24 0.33
CA ALA A 299 1.59 -12.77 0.12
C ALA A 299 1.07 -11.96 1.32
N PHE A 300 1.28 -12.45 2.55
CA PHE A 300 0.91 -11.72 3.77
C PHE A 300 1.64 -10.38 3.88
N ILE A 301 2.96 -10.38 3.64
CA ILE A 301 3.78 -9.17 3.71
C ILE A 301 3.27 -8.14 2.69
N ASN A 302 3.01 -8.56 1.46
CA ASN A 302 2.45 -7.69 0.43
C ASN A 302 1.09 -7.11 0.84
N ALA A 303 0.19 -7.94 1.39
CA ALA A 303 -1.11 -7.50 1.88
C ALA A 303 -1.00 -6.54 3.08
N ALA A 304 -0.06 -6.76 4.01
CA ALA A 304 0.17 -5.87 5.15
C ALA A 304 0.75 -4.51 4.72
N LEU A 305 1.70 -4.50 3.77
CA LEU A 305 2.26 -3.26 3.23
C LEU A 305 1.25 -2.50 2.36
N GLN A 306 0.34 -3.20 1.69
CA GLN A 306 -0.76 -2.59 0.95
C GLN A 306 -1.73 -1.89 1.92
N GLU A 307 -2.16 -2.58 3.00
CA GLU A 307 -3.01 -2.02 4.06
C GLU A 307 -2.39 -0.75 4.68
N TYR A 308 -1.09 -0.77 4.97
CA TYR A 308 -0.35 0.39 5.44
C TYR A 308 -0.39 1.55 4.43
N ALA A 309 -0.15 1.25 3.16
CA ALA A 309 -0.07 2.26 2.11
C ALA A 309 -1.45 2.90 1.85
N GLU A 310 -2.52 2.11 1.82
CA GLU A 310 -3.89 2.60 1.66
C GLU A 310 -4.33 3.50 2.82
N ALA A 311 -3.96 3.15 4.05
CA ALA A 311 -4.25 3.99 5.22
C ALA A 311 -3.61 5.38 5.15
N LEU A 312 -2.43 5.50 4.55
CA LEU A 312 -1.69 6.77 4.42
C LEU A 312 -1.96 7.50 3.11
N ALA A 313 -2.48 6.83 2.09
CA ALA A 313 -2.70 7.40 0.74
C ALA A 313 -3.49 8.71 0.76
N PRO A 314 -4.61 8.88 1.51
CA PRO A 314 -5.35 10.13 1.53
C PRO A 314 -4.52 11.34 1.97
N SER A 315 -3.56 11.14 2.88
CA SER A 315 -2.66 12.19 3.34
C SER A 315 -1.65 12.59 2.27
N VAL A 316 -1.08 11.61 1.57
CA VAL A 316 -0.09 11.82 0.49
C VAL A 316 -0.76 12.45 -0.72
N MET A 317 -1.95 11.98 -1.13
CA MET A 317 -2.75 12.57 -2.20
C MET A 317 -3.00 14.06 -1.96
N LYS A 318 -3.42 14.42 -0.74
CA LYS A 318 -3.65 15.82 -0.36
C LYS A 318 -2.39 16.67 -0.36
N GLN A 319 -1.25 16.10 0.06
CA GLN A 319 0.02 16.82 0.19
C GLN A 319 0.70 17.00 -1.17
N LYS A 320 0.70 15.97 -2.02
CA LYS A 320 1.45 15.94 -3.28
C LYS A 320 0.59 16.19 -4.52
N GLY A 321 -0.74 16.11 -4.43
CA GLY A 321 -1.65 16.31 -5.56
C GLY A 321 -1.63 15.16 -6.58
N VAL A 322 -1.28 13.95 -6.14
CA VAL A 322 -1.26 12.71 -6.94
C VAL A 322 -2.56 11.92 -6.73
N ASP A 323 -2.83 10.95 -7.61
CA ASP A 323 -3.93 10.00 -7.42
C ASP A 323 -3.58 8.92 -6.38
N GLU A 324 -4.54 8.05 -6.08
CA GLU A 324 -4.40 7.03 -5.05
C GLU A 324 -3.36 5.97 -5.43
N GLU A 325 -3.33 5.52 -6.68
CA GLU A 325 -2.40 4.52 -7.18
C GLU A 325 -0.95 5.00 -7.02
N GLU A 326 -0.67 6.22 -7.45
CA GLU A 326 0.65 6.82 -7.31
C GLU A 326 1.01 7.08 -5.84
N ALA A 327 0.04 7.48 -5.01
CA ALA A 327 0.26 7.65 -3.57
C ALA A 327 0.63 6.33 -2.89
N VAL A 328 -0.12 5.25 -3.14
CA VAL A 328 0.14 3.91 -2.62
C VAL A 328 1.53 3.42 -3.06
N LYS A 329 1.84 3.56 -4.36
CA LYS A 329 3.15 3.18 -4.90
C LYS A 329 4.29 3.90 -4.18
N GLN A 330 4.21 5.23 -4.03
CA GLN A 330 5.24 6.02 -3.35
C GLN A 330 5.40 5.63 -1.88
N ILE A 331 4.32 5.32 -1.17
CA ILE A 331 4.39 4.89 0.22
C ILE A 331 5.07 3.53 0.33
N ARG A 332 4.75 2.59 -0.56
CA ARG A 332 5.38 1.26 -0.60
C ARG A 332 6.87 1.35 -0.92
N GLU A 333 7.26 2.17 -1.88
CA GLU A 333 8.66 2.44 -2.19
C GLU A 333 9.41 3.06 -1.00
N ASN A 334 8.78 4.03 -0.33
CA ASN A 334 9.37 4.68 0.84
C ASN A 334 9.57 3.71 2.01
N ILE A 335 8.62 2.82 2.29
CA ILE A 335 8.77 1.87 3.39
C ILE A 335 9.83 0.83 3.07
N ALA A 336 9.92 0.35 1.84
CA ALA A 336 10.94 -0.58 1.41
C ALA A 336 12.36 0.03 1.55
N ASN A 337 12.50 1.33 1.23
CA ASN A 337 13.79 2.04 1.17
C ASN A 337 14.18 2.75 2.47
N GLY A 338 13.27 2.90 3.41
CA GLY A 338 13.42 3.86 4.51
C GLY A 338 14.10 3.34 5.77
N GLY A 339 14.46 2.06 5.86
CA GLY A 339 15.02 1.48 7.09
C GLY A 339 14.01 1.53 8.23
N TYR A 340 12.84 0.96 8.01
CA TYR A 340 11.78 0.89 9.02
C TYR A 340 11.76 -0.45 9.75
N ARG A 341 11.14 -0.46 10.91
CA ARG A 341 10.71 -1.66 11.62
C ARG A 341 9.20 -1.77 11.53
N VAL A 342 8.73 -2.74 10.76
CA VAL A 342 7.31 -2.98 10.52
C VAL A 342 6.85 -4.14 11.39
N TYR A 343 5.92 -3.91 12.28
CA TYR A 343 5.36 -4.92 13.17
C TYR A 343 4.00 -5.34 12.67
N THR A 344 3.84 -6.63 12.43
CA THR A 344 2.63 -7.23 11.87
C THR A 344 1.92 -8.10 12.88
N THR A 345 0.71 -8.55 12.52
CA THR A 345 -0.11 -9.46 13.34
C THR A 345 0.25 -10.92 13.16
N ILE A 346 0.92 -11.29 12.03
CA ILE A 346 1.22 -12.68 11.72
C ILE A 346 2.03 -13.33 12.83
N ASN A 347 1.70 -14.55 13.18
CA ASN A 347 2.48 -15.35 14.12
C ASN A 347 3.16 -16.48 13.37
N THR A 348 4.47 -16.68 13.60
CA THR A 348 5.22 -17.68 12.82
C THR A 348 4.71 -19.09 13.01
N GLY A 349 4.28 -19.46 14.22
CA GLY A 349 3.72 -20.78 14.49
C GLY A 349 2.40 -21.05 13.75
N TYR A 350 1.53 -20.02 13.65
CA TYR A 350 0.29 -20.13 12.87
C TYR A 350 0.59 -20.20 11.37
N GLN A 351 1.50 -19.36 10.88
CA GLN A 351 1.82 -19.31 9.45
C GLN A 351 2.48 -20.61 8.97
N ASP A 352 3.49 -21.09 9.69
CA ASP A 352 4.20 -22.32 9.32
C ASP A 352 3.25 -23.55 9.38
N ALA A 353 2.33 -23.56 10.35
CA ALA A 353 1.29 -24.60 10.43
C ALA A 353 0.29 -24.49 9.26
N ALA A 354 -0.09 -23.27 8.83
CA ALA A 354 -1.01 -23.06 7.72
C ALA A 354 -0.40 -23.55 6.39
N ILE A 355 0.86 -23.19 6.13
CA ILE A 355 1.63 -23.64 4.96
C ILE A 355 1.65 -25.18 4.94
N SER A 356 2.14 -25.81 6.03
CA SER A 356 2.27 -27.27 6.11
C SER A 356 0.92 -27.98 5.99
N ALA A 357 -0.14 -27.45 6.59
CA ALA A 357 -1.47 -28.08 6.52
C ALA A 357 -2.07 -28.00 5.13
N MET A 358 -1.89 -26.87 4.43
CA MET A 358 -2.42 -26.71 3.08
C MET A 358 -1.64 -27.59 2.08
N GLU A 359 -0.32 -27.49 2.04
CA GLU A 359 0.52 -28.25 1.13
C GLU A 359 0.28 -29.77 1.29
N ASN A 360 0.37 -30.29 2.51
CA ASN A 360 0.09 -31.70 2.78
C ASN A 360 -1.36 -32.08 2.46
N GLY A 361 -2.31 -31.16 2.67
CA GLY A 361 -3.72 -31.42 2.38
C GLY A 361 -4.01 -31.51 0.89
N LEU A 362 -3.42 -30.66 0.08
CA LEU A 362 -3.52 -30.68 -1.37
C LEU A 362 -2.82 -31.92 -1.95
N ASP A 363 -1.60 -32.22 -1.50
CA ASP A 363 -0.84 -33.41 -1.93
C ASP A 363 -1.60 -34.71 -1.63
N ASN A 364 -2.14 -34.86 -0.41
CA ASN A 364 -2.91 -36.02 -0.01
C ASN A 364 -4.23 -36.18 -0.78
N ALA A 365 -4.77 -35.08 -1.31
CA ALA A 365 -5.96 -35.08 -2.15
C ALA A 365 -5.64 -35.34 -3.63
N GLY A 366 -4.36 -35.33 -4.01
CA GLY A 366 -3.91 -35.52 -5.40
C GLY A 366 -4.10 -34.27 -6.25
N PHE A 367 -4.15 -33.09 -5.64
CA PHE A 367 -4.21 -31.81 -6.32
C PHE A 367 -2.83 -31.41 -6.87
N SER A 368 -2.82 -30.77 -8.02
CA SER A 368 -1.60 -30.34 -8.70
C SER A 368 -1.63 -28.85 -9.02
N GLN A 369 -0.62 -28.15 -8.58
CA GLN A 369 -0.42 -26.74 -8.96
C GLN A 369 -0.27 -26.55 -10.48
N GLU A 370 0.33 -27.52 -11.19
CA GLU A 370 0.45 -27.48 -12.65
C GLU A 370 -0.93 -27.45 -13.34
N ASN A 371 -1.95 -27.97 -12.66
CA ASN A 371 -3.34 -27.94 -13.13
C ASN A 371 -4.11 -26.70 -12.63
N GLY A 372 -3.46 -25.77 -11.91
CA GLY A 372 -4.10 -24.61 -11.32
C GLY A 372 -4.82 -24.88 -9.99
N ASP A 373 -4.65 -26.07 -9.38
CA ASP A 373 -5.25 -26.36 -8.08
C ASP A 373 -4.50 -25.63 -6.97
N THR A 374 -5.25 -24.98 -6.09
CA THR A 374 -4.69 -24.12 -5.03
C THR A 374 -5.64 -24.04 -3.84
N GLY A 375 -5.23 -23.29 -2.81
CA GLY A 375 -6.08 -23.05 -1.63
C GLY A 375 -5.68 -21.83 -0.85
N ALA A 376 -6.50 -21.46 0.13
CA ALA A 376 -6.25 -20.38 1.08
C ALA A 376 -6.59 -20.79 2.51
N ILE A 377 -5.80 -20.32 3.47
CA ILE A 377 -6.09 -20.39 4.90
C ILE A 377 -5.96 -18.99 5.48
N VAL A 378 -7.02 -18.49 6.12
CA VAL A 378 -6.97 -17.24 6.87
C VAL A 378 -7.45 -17.51 8.30
N THR A 379 -6.61 -17.16 9.28
CA THR A 379 -6.94 -17.26 10.70
C THR A 379 -6.95 -15.88 11.33
N VAL A 380 -8.04 -15.54 12.01
CA VAL A 380 -8.17 -14.31 12.79
C VAL A 380 -8.41 -14.65 14.26
N ASP A 381 -7.94 -13.76 15.15
CA ASP A 381 -8.32 -13.78 16.55
C ASP A 381 -9.62 -13.00 16.80
N LYS A 382 -10.07 -12.94 18.06
CA LYS A 382 -11.29 -12.23 18.44
C LYS A 382 -11.24 -10.72 18.11
N ASP A 383 -10.05 -10.12 18.18
CA ASP A 383 -9.85 -8.70 17.91
C ASP A 383 -9.69 -8.37 16.40
N GLY A 384 -9.75 -9.37 15.53
CA GLY A 384 -9.58 -9.22 14.09
C GLY A 384 -8.12 -9.28 13.61
N ALA A 385 -7.15 -9.53 14.48
CA ALA A 385 -5.76 -9.69 14.07
C ALA A 385 -5.57 -10.94 13.20
N VAL A 386 -4.98 -10.81 12.02
CA VAL A 386 -4.68 -11.94 11.12
C VAL A 386 -3.43 -12.65 11.61
N LEU A 387 -3.60 -13.86 12.16
CA LEU A 387 -2.52 -14.66 12.77
C LEU A 387 -1.85 -15.63 11.80
N GLY A 388 -2.60 -16.13 10.81
CA GLY A 388 -2.13 -17.04 9.76
C GLY A 388 -2.77 -16.66 8.42
N TYR A 389 -1.97 -16.71 7.35
CA TYR A 389 -2.38 -16.23 6.04
C TYR A 389 -1.67 -16.99 4.92
N TYR A 390 -2.24 -18.10 4.49
CA TYR A 390 -1.80 -18.80 3.28
C TYR A 390 -2.69 -18.39 2.11
N ALA A 391 -2.11 -17.86 1.08
CA ALA A 391 -2.80 -17.24 -0.05
C ALA A 391 -2.67 -18.00 -1.38
N GLY A 392 -2.23 -19.23 -1.33
CA GLY A 392 -1.91 -20.04 -2.52
C GLY A 392 -0.47 -19.85 -2.99
N ASN A 393 -0.02 -20.74 -3.86
CA ASN A 393 1.30 -20.66 -4.52
C ASN A 393 1.14 -20.06 -5.93
N THR A 394 0.53 -18.87 -6.01
CA THR A 394 0.20 -18.19 -7.26
C THR A 394 0.50 -16.70 -7.13
N ASP A 395 0.54 -15.99 -8.26
CA ASP A 395 0.66 -14.52 -8.25
C ASP A 395 -0.61 -13.81 -7.76
N ILE A 396 -1.71 -14.57 -7.58
CA ILE A 396 -3.00 -14.05 -7.10
C ILE A 396 -3.13 -14.36 -5.60
N ASP A 397 -3.45 -13.34 -4.81
CA ASP A 397 -3.76 -13.50 -3.39
C ASP A 397 -5.14 -14.15 -3.21
N MET A 398 -5.15 -15.47 -3.05
CA MET A 398 -6.39 -16.23 -2.90
C MET A 398 -7.05 -16.03 -1.52
N ALA A 399 -6.33 -15.53 -0.52
CA ALA A 399 -6.90 -15.20 0.78
C ALA A 399 -7.77 -13.92 0.76
N ASP A 400 -7.50 -13.02 -0.21
CA ASP A 400 -8.26 -11.78 -0.45
C ASP A 400 -9.00 -11.78 -1.80
N SER A 401 -9.04 -12.89 -2.51
CA SER A 401 -9.79 -13.07 -3.77
C SER A 401 -11.15 -13.68 -3.52
N PRO A 402 -12.25 -13.10 -4.05
CA PRO A 402 -13.59 -13.64 -3.85
C PRO A 402 -13.80 -14.95 -4.62
N ARG A 403 -14.37 -15.97 -3.96
CA ARG A 403 -14.75 -17.26 -4.51
C ARG A 403 -16.15 -17.64 -4.05
N GLN A 404 -16.86 -18.44 -4.84
CA GLN A 404 -18.24 -18.81 -4.51
C GLN A 404 -18.29 -19.66 -3.24
N PRO A 405 -19.04 -19.22 -2.19
CA PRO A 405 -18.98 -19.85 -0.87
C PRO A 405 -19.81 -21.14 -0.78
N GLY A 406 -20.68 -21.41 -1.76
CA GLY A 406 -21.62 -22.50 -1.65
C GLY A 406 -22.40 -22.46 -0.33
N SER A 407 -22.60 -23.61 0.30
CA SER A 407 -23.31 -23.71 1.58
C SER A 407 -22.61 -23.05 2.78
N ASN A 408 -21.38 -22.55 2.62
CA ASN A 408 -20.68 -21.85 3.70
C ASN A 408 -21.32 -20.47 4.04
N ILE A 409 -22.09 -19.90 3.10
CA ILE A 409 -22.86 -18.66 3.31
C ILE A 409 -24.04 -18.82 4.29
N LYS A 410 -24.61 -20.04 4.40
CA LYS A 410 -25.88 -20.27 5.14
C LYS A 410 -25.88 -19.74 6.59
N PRO A 411 -24.85 -19.99 7.43
CA PRO A 411 -24.82 -19.47 8.79
C PRO A 411 -24.96 -17.95 8.86
N LEU A 412 -24.45 -17.23 7.86
CA LEU A 412 -24.44 -15.77 7.89
C LEU A 412 -25.86 -15.20 7.91
N TYR A 413 -26.72 -15.59 6.99
CA TYR A 413 -28.11 -15.07 6.98
C TYR A 413 -29.04 -15.82 7.96
N TYR A 414 -28.74 -17.08 8.33
CA TYR A 414 -29.47 -17.77 9.42
C TYR A 414 -29.35 -17.01 10.74
N SER A 415 -28.15 -16.50 11.04
CA SER A 415 -27.94 -15.67 12.24
C SER A 415 -28.81 -14.41 12.21
N GLY A 416 -28.98 -13.77 11.08
CA GLY A 416 -29.87 -12.62 10.91
C GLY A 416 -31.34 -12.98 11.10
N ALA A 417 -31.76 -14.08 10.50
CA ALA A 417 -33.14 -14.56 10.66
C ALA A 417 -33.47 -14.92 12.11
N ILE A 418 -32.51 -15.45 12.88
CA ILE A 418 -32.63 -15.73 14.30
C ILE A 418 -32.61 -14.44 15.14
N GLU A 419 -31.65 -13.57 14.91
CA GLU A 419 -31.50 -12.28 15.63
C GLU A 419 -32.74 -11.40 15.48
N LYS A 420 -33.34 -11.40 14.29
CA LYS A 420 -34.58 -10.63 14.03
C LYS A 420 -35.87 -11.35 14.45
N GLY A 421 -35.75 -12.53 15.05
CA GLY A 421 -36.90 -13.30 15.55
C GLY A 421 -37.83 -13.88 14.47
N VAL A 422 -37.33 -13.93 13.19
CA VAL A 422 -38.06 -14.55 12.08
C VAL A 422 -38.18 -16.07 12.29
N PHE A 423 -37.10 -16.66 12.80
CA PHE A 423 -37.01 -18.06 13.20
C PHE A 423 -36.28 -18.18 14.54
N SER A 424 -36.54 -19.28 15.24
CA SER A 424 -35.72 -19.76 16.36
C SER A 424 -34.98 -21.04 15.95
N PRO A 425 -33.95 -21.47 16.64
CA PRO A 425 -33.26 -22.74 16.37
C PRO A 425 -34.19 -23.96 16.34
N SER A 426 -35.28 -23.93 17.13
CA SER A 426 -36.29 -25.00 17.23
C SER A 426 -37.48 -24.83 16.27
N SER A 427 -37.58 -23.71 15.55
CA SER A 427 -38.67 -23.50 14.57
C SER A 427 -38.66 -24.61 13.52
N ILE A 428 -39.84 -25.12 13.19
CA ILE A 428 -40.01 -26.17 12.18
C ILE A 428 -40.15 -25.56 10.82
N ILE A 429 -39.40 -26.11 9.88
CA ILE A 429 -39.45 -25.77 8.45
C ILE A 429 -39.61 -27.07 7.65
N LYS A 430 -40.40 -27.03 6.59
CA LYS A 430 -40.66 -28.23 5.80
C LYS A 430 -39.70 -28.34 4.63
N ASP A 431 -38.97 -29.42 4.58
CA ASP A 431 -38.08 -29.80 3.47
C ASP A 431 -38.89 -30.64 2.46
N GLU A 432 -39.34 -29.99 1.39
CA GLU A 432 -40.16 -30.54 0.33
C GLU A 432 -39.91 -29.78 -0.96
N PRO A 433 -40.21 -30.36 -2.16
CA PRO A 433 -40.04 -29.63 -3.43
C PRO A 433 -40.70 -28.26 -3.41
N ILE A 434 -39.97 -27.25 -3.91
CA ILE A 434 -40.47 -25.88 -4.02
C ILE A 434 -40.27 -25.32 -5.40
N ASN A 435 -41.10 -24.34 -5.75
CA ASN A 435 -40.90 -23.42 -6.87
C ASN A 435 -41.23 -22.01 -6.38
N ILE A 436 -40.27 -21.16 -6.30
CA ILE A 436 -40.45 -19.76 -5.89
C ILE A 436 -40.02 -18.87 -7.05
N GLY A 437 -40.96 -18.22 -7.71
CA GLY A 437 -40.68 -17.34 -8.85
C GLY A 437 -39.97 -18.02 -10.03
N GLY A 438 -40.15 -19.33 -10.21
CA GLY A 438 -39.45 -20.12 -11.22
C GLY A 438 -38.16 -20.80 -10.72
N TYR A 439 -37.65 -20.46 -9.55
CA TYR A 439 -36.47 -21.10 -8.96
C TYR A 439 -36.88 -22.37 -8.19
N SER A 440 -36.31 -23.50 -8.59
CA SER A 440 -36.66 -24.84 -8.06
C SER A 440 -35.39 -25.61 -7.66
N PRO A 441 -34.75 -25.24 -6.53
CA PRO A 441 -33.53 -25.89 -6.06
C PRO A 441 -33.82 -27.33 -5.59
N LYS A 442 -32.75 -28.13 -5.49
CA LYS A 442 -32.78 -29.50 -4.95
C LYS A 442 -31.81 -29.62 -3.80
N ASN A 443 -32.07 -30.55 -2.88
CA ASN A 443 -31.07 -30.96 -1.92
C ASN A 443 -29.95 -31.76 -2.61
N TYR A 444 -28.74 -31.67 -2.06
CA TYR A 444 -27.64 -32.51 -2.48
C TYR A 444 -28.04 -33.98 -2.25
N GLY A 445 -27.84 -34.84 -3.26
CA GLY A 445 -28.30 -36.23 -3.21
C GLY A 445 -29.78 -36.48 -3.47
N GLY A 446 -30.62 -35.44 -3.64
CA GLY A 446 -31.97 -35.52 -4.24
C GLY A 446 -33.09 -35.97 -3.34
N GLY A 447 -32.88 -36.13 -2.02
CA GLY A 447 -33.95 -36.49 -1.05
C GLY A 447 -34.58 -35.30 -0.35
N TYR A 448 -35.71 -35.56 0.38
CA TYR A 448 -36.39 -34.56 1.22
C TYR A 448 -36.61 -35.13 2.61
N SER A 449 -36.42 -34.33 3.64
CA SER A 449 -36.47 -34.77 5.05
C SER A 449 -37.84 -34.48 5.75
N GLY A 450 -38.75 -33.82 5.06
CA GLY A 450 -40.05 -33.44 5.64
C GLY A 450 -39.91 -32.32 6.68
N ASN A 451 -40.54 -32.48 7.84
CA ASN A 451 -40.44 -31.47 8.89
C ASN A 451 -39.11 -31.57 9.64
N VAL A 452 -38.30 -30.51 9.57
CA VAL A 452 -37.01 -30.40 10.28
C VAL A 452 -36.96 -29.12 11.08
N THR A 453 -36.16 -29.08 12.14
CA THR A 453 -35.87 -27.81 12.82
C THR A 453 -34.87 -26.97 12.02
N ILE A 454 -34.83 -25.66 12.29
CA ILE A 454 -33.80 -24.76 11.74
C ILE A 454 -32.39 -25.31 12.04
N THR A 455 -32.16 -25.79 13.27
CA THR A 455 -30.92 -26.47 13.65
C THR A 455 -30.62 -27.67 12.73
N GLN A 456 -31.57 -28.61 12.58
CA GLN A 456 -31.36 -29.78 11.71
C GLN A 456 -31.13 -29.41 10.26
N ALA A 457 -31.83 -28.38 9.77
CA ALA A 457 -31.66 -27.88 8.39
C ALA A 457 -30.23 -27.37 8.14
N LEU A 458 -29.67 -26.61 9.09
CA LEU A 458 -28.32 -26.05 8.98
C LEU A 458 -27.25 -27.11 9.21
N VAL A 459 -27.42 -28.03 10.20
CA VAL A 459 -26.51 -29.14 10.52
C VAL A 459 -26.33 -30.07 9.31
N ASN A 460 -27.43 -30.42 8.63
CA ASN A 460 -27.42 -31.28 7.44
C ASN A 460 -27.26 -30.50 6.15
N SER A 461 -27.06 -29.20 6.25
CA SER A 461 -26.84 -28.31 5.09
C SER A 461 -27.93 -28.37 3.99
N LEU A 462 -29.20 -28.59 4.39
CA LEU A 462 -30.31 -28.75 3.45
C LEU A 462 -30.54 -27.48 2.62
N ASN A 463 -30.71 -27.64 1.32
CA ASN A 463 -30.86 -26.51 0.39
C ASN A 463 -32.26 -25.90 0.41
N ILE A 464 -33.30 -26.75 0.42
CA ILE A 464 -34.68 -26.28 0.37
C ILE A 464 -35.04 -25.44 1.61
N PRO A 465 -34.80 -25.92 2.86
CA PRO A 465 -34.94 -25.08 4.05
C PRO A 465 -34.15 -23.78 3.99
N ALA A 466 -32.92 -23.84 3.48
CA ALA A 466 -32.06 -22.67 3.37
C ALA A 466 -32.69 -21.57 2.47
N VAL A 467 -33.15 -21.94 1.28
CA VAL A 467 -33.86 -21.01 0.38
C VAL A 467 -35.13 -20.47 1.01
N LYS A 468 -35.91 -21.32 1.74
CA LYS A 468 -37.10 -20.87 2.47
C LYS A 468 -36.76 -19.86 3.58
N VAL A 469 -35.70 -20.11 4.37
CA VAL A 469 -35.23 -19.15 5.38
C VAL A 469 -34.84 -17.83 4.77
N PHE A 470 -34.01 -17.86 3.70
CA PHE A 470 -33.56 -16.67 3.00
C PHE A 470 -34.73 -15.85 2.42
N ASN A 471 -35.64 -16.51 1.74
CA ASN A 471 -36.83 -15.88 1.18
C ASN A 471 -37.77 -15.31 2.26
N THR A 472 -37.98 -16.01 3.38
CA THR A 472 -38.87 -15.57 4.48
C THR A 472 -38.23 -14.41 5.25
N PHE A 473 -36.92 -14.42 5.45
CA PHE A 473 -36.20 -13.30 6.05
C PHE A 473 -36.21 -12.08 5.14
N GLY A 474 -36.30 -12.30 3.82
CA GLY A 474 -36.26 -11.30 2.75
C GLY A 474 -34.87 -11.17 2.17
N ILE A 475 -34.77 -11.19 0.84
CA ILE A 475 -33.51 -11.16 0.11
C ILE A 475 -32.66 -9.94 0.50
N GLU A 476 -33.26 -8.74 0.45
CA GLU A 476 -32.60 -7.49 0.84
C GLU A 476 -32.13 -7.53 2.30
N ASN A 477 -33.01 -7.96 3.23
CA ASN A 477 -32.67 -8.05 4.64
C ASN A 477 -31.50 -9.01 4.89
N ALA A 478 -31.47 -10.14 4.19
CA ALA A 478 -30.40 -11.14 4.31
C ALA A 478 -29.05 -10.60 3.80
N ILE A 479 -29.06 -9.92 2.65
CA ILE A 479 -27.84 -9.32 2.07
C ILE A 479 -27.36 -8.16 2.96
N ASP A 480 -28.24 -7.26 3.37
CA ASP A 480 -27.88 -6.15 4.25
C ASP A 480 -27.35 -6.66 5.61
N TRP A 481 -27.93 -7.75 6.13
CA TRP A 481 -27.39 -8.39 7.32
C TRP A 481 -25.98 -8.92 7.10
N MET A 482 -25.73 -9.64 6.00
CA MET A 482 -24.39 -10.17 5.68
C MET A 482 -23.38 -9.05 5.47
N LYS A 483 -23.77 -7.91 4.91
CA LYS A 483 -22.93 -6.70 4.85
C LYS A 483 -22.56 -6.20 6.25
N THR A 484 -23.45 -6.32 7.24
CA THR A 484 -23.09 -5.96 8.62
C THR A 484 -22.07 -6.91 9.24
N LEU A 485 -21.95 -8.14 8.73
CA LEU A 485 -20.92 -9.11 9.12
C LEU A 485 -19.60 -8.93 8.36
N GLY A 486 -19.47 -7.87 7.54
CA GLY A 486 -18.22 -7.53 6.84
C GLY A 486 -18.10 -8.10 5.44
N ILE A 487 -19.14 -8.66 4.83
CA ILE A 487 -19.10 -9.09 3.43
C ILE A 487 -19.27 -7.88 2.52
N THR A 488 -18.28 -7.59 1.70
CA THR A 488 -18.23 -6.39 0.84
C THR A 488 -18.46 -6.68 -0.64
N THR A 489 -18.43 -7.93 -1.03
CA THR A 489 -18.34 -8.37 -2.43
C THR A 489 -19.67 -8.50 -3.15
N PHE A 490 -20.80 -8.17 -2.51
CA PHE A 490 -22.13 -8.22 -3.13
C PHE A 490 -22.28 -7.23 -4.28
N VAL A 491 -22.78 -7.73 -5.40
CA VAL A 491 -23.17 -6.90 -6.57
C VAL A 491 -24.62 -6.47 -6.42
N ASN A 492 -24.85 -5.14 -6.42
CA ASN A 492 -26.20 -4.60 -6.33
C ASN A 492 -26.88 -4.56 -7.71
N PRO A 493 -28.22 -4.53 -7.75
CA PRO A 493 -28.93 -4.35 -9.01
C PRO A 493 -28.50 -3.08 -9.72
N GLY A 494 -28.02 -3.22 -10.95
CA GLY A 494 -27.58 -2.12 -11.80
C GLY A 494 -26.10 -1.74 -11.69
N ASP A 495 -25.32 -2.42 -10.85
CA ASP A 495 -23.85 -2.19 -10.76
C ASP A 495 -23.12 -2.70 -12.02
N LEU A 496 -23.68 -3.71 -12.71
CA LEU A 496 -23.08 -4.29 -13.91
C LEU A 496 -23.97 -4.12 -15.14
N ASP A 497 -23.36 -3.79 -16.26
CA ASP A 497 -24.04 -3.68 -17.58
C ASP A 497 -24.67 -5.00 -18.05
N THR A 498 -24.19 -6.14 -17.53
CA THR A 498 -24.72 -7.48 -17.80
C THR A 498 -26.08 -7.72 -17.15
N GLY A 499 -26.49 -6.87 -16.18
CA GLY A 499 -27.69 -7.04 -15.36
C GLY A 499 -27.57 -8.18 -14.34
N ALA A 500 -26.36 -8.74 -14.12
CA ALA A 500 -26.12 -9.70 -13.05
C ALA A 500 -26.10 -8.98 -11.71
N ASP A 501 -26.75 -9.56 -10.71
CA ASP A 501 -26.74 -9.08 -9.32
C ASP A 501 -26.91 -10.27 -8.34
N ASP A 502 -26.69 -9.99 -7.05
CA ASP A 502 -26.77 -10.99 -6.00
C ASP A 502 -28.14 -10.95 -5.26
N TYR A 503 -29.07 -10.09 -5.66
CA TYR A 503 -30.39 -9.91 -5.01
C TYR A 503 -31.41 -10.93 -5.53
N ASN A 504 -31.03 -12.20 -5.50
CA ASN A 504 -31.84 -13.32 -5.97
C ASN A 504 -31.73 -14.55 -5.05
N LEU A 505 -32.57 -15.56 -5.27
CA LEU A 505 -32.63 -16.75 -4.40
C LEU A 505 -31.42 -17.69 -4.55
N ALA A 506 -30.61 -17.61 -5.61
CA ALA A 506 -29.42 -18.43 -5.75
C ALA A 506 -28.36 -18.07 -4.71
N THR A 507 -28.35 -16.82 -4.27
CA THR A 507 -27.45 -16.32 -3.20
C THR A 507 -27.65 -17.08 -1.90
N ALA A 508 -28.85 -17.60 -1.60
CA ALA A 508 -29.07 -18.47 -0.43
C ALA A 508 -28.20 -19.72 -0.41
N LEU A 509 -27.75 -20.17 -1.57
CA LEU A 509 -26.92 -21.38 -1.74
C LEU A 509 -25.47 -21.02 -2.13
N GLY A 510 -25.12 -19.74 -2.13
CA GLY A 510 -23.80 -19.23 -2.47
C GLY A 510 -23.57 -18.98 -3.97
N GLY A 511 -24.64 -18.99 -4.77
CA GLY A 511 -24.58 -18.57 -6.18
C GLY A 511 -24.51 -17.05 -6.27
N MET A 512 -23.29 -16.51 -6.11
CA MET A 512 -22.99 -15.08 -6.12
C MET A 512 -22.24 -14.71 -7.42
N THR A 513 -22.34 -13.45 -7.82
CA THR A 513 -21.64 -12.94 -9.01
C THR A 513 -20.12 -12.99 -8.81
N ASN A 514 -19.62 -12.47 -7.70
CA ASN A 514 -18.18 -12.46 -7.39
C ASN A 514 -17.79 -13.55 -6.38
N GLY A 515 -18.65 -13.85 -5.41
CA GLY A 515 -18.35 -14.71 -4.28
C GLY A 515 -17.94 -13.94 -3.02
N ILE A 516 -17.28 -14.61 -2.08
CA ILE A 516 -16.83 -14.06 -0.78
C ILE A 516 -15.33 -14.33 -0.63
N LYS A 517 -14.59 -13.38 -0.09
CA LYS A 517 -13.17 -13.52 0.20
C LYS A 517 -12.94 -14.40 1.43
N PRO A 518 -11.95 -15.31 1.46
CA PRO A 518 -11.63 -16.11 2.64
C PRO A 518 -11.42 -15.29 3.92
N ILE A 519 -10.78 -14.12 3.82
CA ILE A 519 -10.58 -13.21 4.95
C ILE A 519 -11.91 -12.63 5.48
N GLU A 520 -12.83 -12.26 4.61
CA GLU A 520 -14.18 -11.79 5.01
C GLU A 520 -15.00 -12.90 5.64
N MET A 521 -14.89 -14.12 5.10
CA MET A 521 -15.58 -15.29 5.67
C MET A 521 -15.08 -15.60 7.08
N ALA A 522 -13.75 -15.55 7.32
CA ALA A 522 -13.17 -15.73 8.64
C ALA A 522 -13.69 -14.66 9.62
N ALA A 523 -13.69 -13.38 9.23
CA ALA A 523 -14.18 -12.28 10.05
C ALA A 523 -15.69 -12.37 10.34
N ALA A 524 -16.50 -12.77 9.36
CA ALA A 524 -17.94 -12.95 9.54
C ALA A 524 -18.26 -14.08 10.53
N PHE A 525 -17.56 -15.22 10.45
CA PHE A 525 -17.73 -16.32 11.42
C PHE A 525 -17.18 -15.95 12.80
N ASN A 526 -16.16 -15.09 12.86
CA ASN A 526 -15.61 -14.63 14.13
C ASN A 526 -16.66 -13.92 15.00
N CYS A 527 -17.69 -13.31 14.39
CA CYS A 527 -18.82 -12.75 15.13
C CYS A 527 -19.52 -13.81 16.03
N PHE A 528 -19.60 -15.05 15.59
CA PHE A 528 -20.18 -16.13 16.40
C PHE A 528 -19.25 -16.55 17.54
N ASN A 529 -17.95 -16.43 17.34
CA ASN A 529 -16.92 -16.77 18.32
C ASN A 529 -16.67 -15.65 19.34
N ASP A 530 -16.93 -14.41 18.96
CA ASP A 530 -16.73 -13.21 19.80
C ASP A 530 -18.06 -12.62 20.30
N GLY A 531 -19.01 -13.48 20.70
CA GLY A 531 -20.24 -13.05 21.33
C GLY A 531 -21.08 -12.07 20.53
N GLY A 532 -20.95 -12.02 19.22
CA GLY A 532 -21.72 -11.18 18.31
C GLY A 532 -21.06 -9.84 17.94
N VAL A 533 -19.78 -9.70 18.16
CA VAL A 533 -19.00 -8.53 17.74
C VAL A 533 -18.31 -8.81 16.41
N TYR A 534 -18.47 -7.91 15.46
CA TYR A 534 -17.66 -7.86 14.24
C TYR A 534 -16.45 -7.00 14.49
N ASN A 535 -15.28 -7.54 14.23
CA ASN A 535 -14.01 -6.84 14.20
C ASN A 535 -13.41 -6.97 12.81
N GLU A 536 -13.12 -5.81 12.18
CA GLU A 536 -12.51 -5.77 10.85
C GLU A 536 -11.10 -6.38 10.89
N PRO A 537 -10.76 -7.30 9.97
CA PRO A 537 -9.44 -7.91 9.95
C PRO A 537 -8.35 -6.89 9.65
N TYR A 538 -7.20 -7.03 10.31
CA TYR A 538 -6.04 -6.19 10.07
C TYR A 538 -4.75 -7.00 10.15
N LYS A 539 -3.68 -6.48 9.49
CA LYS A 539 -2.40 -7.18 9.32
C LYS A 539 -1.22 -6.40 9.91
N ILE A 540 -1.34 -5.06 10.02
CA ILE A 540 -0.25 -4.22 10.51
C ILE A 540 -0.56 -3.63 11.88
N VAL A 541 0.41 -3.66 12.79
CA VAL A 541 0.26 -3.15 14.17
C VAL A 541 0.86 -1.76 14.29
N LYS A 542 2.13 -1.59 13.90
CA LYS A 542 2.84 -0.31 13.96
C LYS A 542 4.04 -0.31 13.02
N VAL A 543 4.50 0.90 12.68
CA VAL A 543 5.76 1.13 11.98
C VAL A 543 6.61 2.12 12.76
N GLU A 544 7.88 1.78 12.93
CA GLU A 544 8.89 2.60 13.62
C GLU A 544 10.06 2.89 12.69
N GLN A 545 10.68 4.04 12.85
CA GLN A 545 12.02 4.29 12.31
C GLN A 545 13.07 3.52 13.14
N THR A 546 14.26 3.30 12.62
CA THR A 546 15.35 2.60 13.31
C THR A 546 15.78 3.28 14.62
N ASN A 547 15.54 4.59 14.76
CA ASN A 547 15.75 5.33 16.02
C ASN A 547 14.66 5.10 17.08
N GLY A 548 13.67 4.24 16.80
CA GLY A 548 12.54 3.94 17.70
C GLY A 548 11.38 4.94 17.63
N LYS A 549 11.43 5.93 16.74
CA LYS A 549 10.31 6.84 16.54
C LYS A 549 9.18 6.14 15.80
N GLN A 550 8.02 5.99 16.45
CA GLN A 550 6.83 5.46 15.83
C GLN A 550 6.27 6.45 14.79
N VAL A 551 6.04 5.98 13.57
CA VAL A 551 5.51 6.76 12.44
C VAL A 551 4.12 6.32 12.03
N PHE A 552 3.69 5.13 12.46
CA PHE A 552 2.37 4.58 12.22
C PHE A 552 1.91 3.71 13.38
N ASP A 553 0.61 3.72 13.65
CA ASP A 553 -0.08 2.86 14.61
C ASP A 553 -1.40 2.36 14.01
N LYS A 554 -1.82 1.14 14.39
CA LYS A 554 -3.06 0.51 13.88
C LYS A 554 -4.31 1.37 14.06
N SER A 555 -4.34 2.30 15.01
CA SER A 555 -5.46 3.23 15.18
C SER A 555 -5.68 4.14 13.95
N GLN A 556 -4.67 4.29 13.10
CA GLN A 556 -4.74 5.06 11.85
C GLN A 556 -5.41 4.27 10.70
N LEU A 557 -5.61 2.95 10.86
CA LEU A 557 -6.36 2.13 9.91
C LEU A 557 -7.86 2.47 9.89
N GLY A 558 -8.39 3.08 10.96
CA GLY A 558 -9.81 3.38 11.05
C GLY A 558 -10.70 2.15 11.15
N LEU A 559 -10.16 1.05 11.70
CA LEU A 559 -10.83 -0.26 11.78
C LEU A 559 -12.23 -0.18 12.40
N THR A 560 -13.14 -0.92 11.81
CA THR A 560 -14.50 -1.07 12.29
C THR A 560 -14.58 -2.16 13.35
N SER A 561 -15.10 -1.81 14.53
CA SER A 561 -15.52 -2.77 15.56
C SER A 561 -16.96 -2.43 15.98
N ARG A 562 -17.87 -3.41 15.89
CA ARG A 562 -19.29 -3.17 16.20
C ARG A 562 -20.00 -4.43 16.67
N LYS A 563 -20.91 -4.27 17.63
CA LYS A 563 -21.85 -5.32 18.02
C LYS A 563 -22.89 -5.49 16.91
N VAL A 564 -22.96 -6.65 16.29
CA VAL A 564 -23.86 -6.93 15.16
C VAL A 564 -25.01 -7.83 15.54
N MET A 565 -24.85 -8.69 16.57
CA MET A 565 -25.91 -9.55 17.09
C MET A 565 -25.78 -9.70 18.61
N SER A 566 -26.82 -10.23 19.22
CA SER A 566 -26.85 -10.58 20.65
C SER A 566 -25.91 -11.75 20.96
N GLU A 567 -25.46 -11.85 22.21
CA GLU A 567 -24.66 -13.00 22.68
C GLU A 567 -25.45 -14.30 22.58
N ASP A 568 -26.77 -14.23 22.80
CA ASP A 568 -27.68 -15.38 22.68
C ASP A 568 -27.73 -15.90 21.24
N THR A 569 -27.81 -15.02 20.25
CA THR A 569 -27.75 -15.42 18.84
C THR A 569 -26.39 -15.99 18.47
N ALA A 570 -25.30 -15.33 18.89
CA ALA A 570 -23.94 -15.81 18.63
C ALA A 570 -23.70 -17.19 19.25
N SER A 571 -24.05 -17.40 20.52
CA SER A 571 -23.96 -18.69 21.23
C SER A 571 -24.82 -19.76 20.58
N SER A 572 -26.07 -19.42 20.19
CA SER A 572 -26.94 -20.33 19.46
C SER A 572 -26.34 -20.79 18.14
N MET A 573 -25.79 -19.85 17.36
CA MET A 573 -25.13 -20.17 16.11
C MET A 573 -23.86 -21.01 16.31
N TRP A 574 -23.05 -20.67 17.33
CA TRP A 574 -21.89 -21.48 17.70
C TRP A 574 -22.28 -22.91 18.05
N GLY A 575 -23.34 -23.12 18.88
CA GLY A 575 -23.83 -24.43 19.25
C GLY A 575 -24.42 -25.25 18.09
N ILE A 576 -25.09 -24.60 17.12
CA ILE A 576 -25.54 -25.24 15.87
C ILE A 576 -24.34 -25.66 15.02
N LEU A 577 -23.36 -24.78 14.87
CA LEU A 577 -22.15 -25.05 14.07
C LEU A 577 -21.24 -26.10 14.72
N GLN A 578 -21.28 -26.28 16.05
CA GLN A 578 -20.64 -27.40 16.74
C GLN A 578 -21.28 -28.71 16.32
N GLN A 579 -22.61 -28.77 16.19
CA GLN A 579 -23.31 -29.96 15.74
C GLN A 579 -22.97 -30.31 14.28
N VAL A 580 -22.68 -29.34 13.42
CA VAL A 580 -22.17 -29.60 12.05
C VAL A 580 -20.88 -30.41 12.11
N VAL A 581 -20.01 -30.14 13.09
CA VAL A 581 -18.73 -30.85 13.25
C VAL A 581 -18.92 -32.21 13.96
N THR A 582 -19.77 -32.27 14.98
CA THR A 582 -19.91 -33.50 15.78
C THR A 582 -20.85 -34.55 15.19
N SER A 583 -21.85 -34.14 14.42
CA SER A 583 -22.86 -35.03 13.85
C SER A 583 -23.32 -34.70 12.43
N GLY A 584 -22.80 -33.65 11.83
CA GLY A 584 -23.14 -33.17 10.48
C GLY A 584 -22.05 -33.37 9.46
N THR A 585 -21.98 -32.46 8.50
CA THR A 585 -21.08 -32.52 7.32
C THR A 585 -19.61 -32.22 7.62
N GLY A 586 -19.30 -31.61 8.79
CA GLY A 586 -17.96 -31.12 9.15
C GLY A 586 -17.08 -32.10 9.94
N GLY A 587 -17.42 -33.39 9.99
CA GLY A 587 -16.77 -34.37 10.89
C GLY A 587 -15.26 -34.48 10.77
N ARG A 588 -14.66 -34.17 9.62
CA ARG A 588 -13.18 -34.17 9.41
C ARG A 588 -12.47 -33.06 10.20
N ALA A 589 -13.18 -31.99 10.53
CA ALA A 589 -12.65 -30.90 11.34
C ALA A 589 -12.65 -31.20 12.85
N ALA A 590 -13.27 -32.30 13.31
CA ALA A 590 -13.43 -32.63 14.72
C ALA A 590 -12.06 -32.75 15.43
N GLN A 591 -11.99 -32.17 16.63
CA GLN A 591 -10.86 -32.20 17.54
C GLN A 591 -11.26 -32.78 18.91
N ALA A 592 -10.26 -33.03 19.77
CA ALA A 592 -10.51 -33.36 21.17
C ALA A 592 -11.11 -32.16 21.94
N TYR A 593 -11.09 -30.99 21.38
CA TYR A 593 -11.56 -29.72 21.92
C TYR A 593 -12.83 -29.25 21.20
N PRO A 594 -13.67 -28.43 21.82
CA PRO A 594 -14.85 -27.86 21.20
C PRO A 594 -14.52 -27.13 19.92
N THR A 595 -15.10 -27.57 18.80
CA THR A 595 -14.92 -27.01 17.49
C THR A 595 -16.27 -26.83 16.81
N ALA A 596 -16.53 -25.67 16.26
CA ALA A 596 -17.72 -25.33 15.51
C ALA A 596 -17.32 -24.90 14.09
N GLY A 597 -18.17 -25.17 13.09
CA GLY A 597 -17.83 -24.75 11.73
C GLY A 597 -18.87 -25.17 10.70
N LYS A 598 -18.62 -24.78 9.45
CA LYS A 598 -19.51 -25.07 8.33
C LYS A 598 -18.72 -25.44 7.07
N THR A 599 -19.21 -26.43 6.35
CA THR A 599 -18.75 -26.82 5.03
C THR A 599 -19.42 -26.03 3.92
N GLY A 600 -18.72 -25.76 2.82
CA GLY A 600 -19.23 -25.20 1.58
C GLY A 600 -18.78 -26.02 0.39
N THR A 601 -19.65 -26.21 -0.59
CA THR A 601 -19.35 -26.84 -1.87
C THR A 601 -20.23 -26.18 -2.91
N THR A 602 -19.65 -25.77 -4.05
CA THR A 602 -20.40 -25.30 -5.21
C THR A 602 -20.94 -26.46 -6.04
N ASP A 603 -21.93 -26.22 -6.89
CA ASP A 603 -22.66 -27.27 -7.62
C ASP A 603 -21.74 -28.14 -8.50
N ASN A 604 -20.70 -27.55 -9.07
CA ASN A 604 -19.72 -28.27 -9.91
C ASN A 604 -18.46 -28.69 -9.14
N GLU A 605 -18.44 -28.53 -7.81
CA GLU A 605 -17.26 -28.81 -6.98
C GLU A 605 -16.01 -28.00 -7.41
N GLU A 606 -16.22 -26.78 -7.90
CA GLU A 606 -15.15 -25.83 -8.28
C GLU A 606 -14.53 -25.16 -7.05
N ASP A 607 -15.35 -24.92 -6.01
CA ASP A 607 -14.97 -24.28 -4.75
C ASP A 607 -15.39 -25.13 -3.57
N LEU A 608 -14.43 -25.47 -2.73
CA LEU A 608 -14.62 -26.26 -1.52
C LEU A 608 -14.23 -25.40 -0.30
N TRP A 609 -15.08 -25.37 0.70
CA TRP A 609 -14.89 -24.53 1.88
C TRP A 609 -15.06 -25.28 3.19
N PHE A 610 -14.31 -24.86 4.19
CA PHE A 610 -14.61 -25.07 5.58
C PHE A 610 -14.20 -23.83 6.40
N THR A 611 -15.17 -23.24 7.11
CA THR A 611 -14.87 -22.17 8.06
C THR A 611 -15.22 -22.64 9.46
N GLY A 612 -14.25 -22.59 10.37
CA GLY A 612 -14.38 -23.13 11.70
C GLY A 612 -13.83 -22.24 12.80
N MET A 613 -14.27 -22.50 14.02
CA MET A 613 -13.95 -21.79 15.25
C MET A 613 -13.46 -22.78 16.30
N THR A 614 -12.34 -22.50 16.96
CA THR A 614 -11.81 -23.30 18.08
C THR A 614 -11.15 -22.35 19.08
N GLY A 615 -11.67 -22.31 20.30
CA GLY A 615 -11.16 -21.40 21.32
C GLY A 615 -11.26 -19.93 20.89
N ASN A 616 -10.12 -19.25 20.90
CA ASN A 616 -10.02 -17.82 20.60
C ASN A 616 -9.76 -17.48 19.12
N ILE A 617 -9.80 -18.48 18.22
CA ILE A 617 -9.51 -18.26 16.79
C ILE A 617 -10.66 -18.69 15.88
N THR A 618 -10.72 -18.05 14.74
CA THR A 618 -11.61 -18.40 13.63
C THR A 618 -10.77 -18.56 12.37
N THR A 619 -10.94 -19.67 11.67
CA THR A 619 -10.15 -19.99 10.48
C THR A 619 -11.07 -20.33 9.30
N SER A 620 -10.86 -19.69 8.16
CA SER A 620 -11.46 -20.04 6.88
C SER A 620 -10.46 -20.78 6.02
N VAL A 621 -10.88 -21.92 5.46
CA VAL A 621 -10.12 -22.74 4.52
C VAL A 621 -10.90 -22.83 3.23
N TRP A 622 -10.29 -22.45 2.14
CA TRP A 622 -10.80 -22.61 0.79
C TRP A 622 -9.82 -23.48 -0.03
N VAL A 623 -10.37 -24.33 -0.90
CA VAL A 623 -9.64 -25.12 -1.89
C VAL A 623 -10.41 -25.08 -3.21
N GLY A 624 -9.71 -24.86 -4.30
CA GLY A 624 -10.32 -24.81 -5.62
C GLY A 624 -9.27 -24.74 -6.74
N ASN A 625 -9.73 -24.39 -7.93
CA ASN A 625 -8.88 -24.26 -9.11
C ASN A 625 -8.91 -22.81 -9.62
N LEU A 626 -7.78 -22.31 -10.12
CA LEU A 626 -7.66 -20.93 -10.64
C LEU A 626 -8.54 -20.68 -11.86
N GLU A 627 -8.66 -21.66 -12.74
CA GLU A 627 -9.46 -21.60 -13.97
C GLU A 627 -10.92 -22.01 -13.76
N HIS A 628 -11.35 -22.21 -12.50
CA HIS A 628 -12.68 -22.69 -12.13
C HIS A 628 -12.99 -24.11 -12.63
N ASP A 629 -11.97 -24.95 -12.82
CA ASP A 629 -12.18 -26.34 -13.12
C ASP A 629 -12.65 -27.11 -11.88
N PRO A 630 -13.54 -28.12 -12.05
CA PRO A 630 -13.99 -28.95 -10.93
C PRO A 630 -12.82 -29.71 -10.27
N VAL A 631 -12.70 -29.56 -8.95
CA VAL A 631 -11.68 -30.27 -8.17
C VAL A 631 -12.15 -31.67 -7.69
N GLY A 632 -13.43 -31.99 -7.82
CA GLY A 632 -14.00 -33.35 -7.87
C GLY A 632 -13.94 -34.18 -6.59
N THR A 633 -13.84 -33.56 -5.37
CA THR A 633 -13.56 -34.33 -4.14
C THR A 633 -14.38 -33.96 -2.90
N GLY A 634 -15.17 -32.90 -2.94
CA GLY A 634 -16.06 -32.51 -1.84
C GLY A 634 -15.39 -31.84 -0.63
N SER A 635 -16.20 -31.14 0.16
CA SER A 635 -15.79 -30.27 1.29
C SER A 635 -15.14 -30.97 2.48
N TYR A 636 -15.01 -32.32 2.47
CA TYR A 636 -14.24 -33.02 3.49
C TYR A 636 -12.74 -32.73 3.43
N ILE A 637 -12.22 -32.24 2.28
CA ILE A 637 -10.81 -31.84 2.12
C ILE A 637 -10.50 -30.58 2.92
N PRO A 638 -11.15 -29.41 2.71
CA PRO A 638 -10.86 -28.25 3.53
C PRO A 638 -11.19 -28.47 5.01
N ALA A 639 -12.20 -29.30 5.36
CA ALA A 639 -12.44 -29.67 6.74
C ALA A 639 -11.29 -30.50 7.34
N GLY A 640 -10.66 -31.39 6.55
CA GLY A 640 -9.47 -32.16 6.94
C GLY A 640 -8.23 -31.30 7.10
N ILE A 641 -8.02 -30.33 6.20
CA ILE A 641 -6.94 -29.34 6.27
C ILE A 641 -7.10 -28.48 7.54
N TYR A 642 -8.29 -27.95 7.80
CA TYR A 642 -8.61 -27.26 9.05
C TYR A 642 -8.27 -28.13 10.27
N GLY A 643 -8.70 -29.39 10.26
CA GLY A 643 -8.46 -30.33 11.37
C GLY A 643 -6.97 -30.57 11.62
N SER A 644 -6.16 -30.70 10.57
CA SER A 644 -4.70 -30.86 10.68
C SER A 644 -4.02 -29.60 11.17
N TYR A 645 -4.44 -28.47 10.65
CA TYR A 645 -3.95 -27.14 11.04
C TYR A 645 -4.19 -26.86 12.53
N VAL A 646 -5.45 -26.92 12.98
CA VAL A 646 -5.81 -26.63 14.36
C VAL A 646 -5.16 -27.62 15.33
N ARG A 647 -5.03 -28.89 14.96
CA ARG A 647 -4.31 -29.90 15.77
C ARG A 647 -2.83 -29.54 15.93
N SER A 648 -2.19 -29.02 14.88
CA SER A 648 -0.81 -28.52 14.96
C SER A 648 -0.70 -27.34 15.92
N LEU A 649 -1.64 -26.40 15.86
CA LEU A 649 -1.67 -25.25 16.77
C LEU A 649 -1.85 -25.66 18.23
N ILE A 650 -2.77 -26.60 18.50
CA ILE A 650 -3.01 -27.13 19.85
C ILE A 650 -1.76 -27.84 20.39
N ASN A 651 -1.13 -28.68 19.57
CA ASN A 651 0.07 -29.41 19.97
C ASN A 651 1.29 -28.51 20.28
N ASN A 652 1.28 -27.30 19.75
CA ASN A 652 2.31 -26.30 19.99
C ASN A 652 1.90 -25.21 20.99
N ASP A 653 0.82 -25.45 21.76
CA ASP A 653 0.28 -24.52 22.78
C ASP A 653 -0.07 -23.11 22.25
N LEU A 654 -0.39 -23.01 20.95
CA LEU A 654 -0.75 -21.74 20.30
C LEU A 654 -2.23 -21.38 20.47
N VAL A 655 -3.08 -22.37 20.74
CA VAL A 655 -4.51 -22.18 21.06
C VAL A 655 -4.75 -22.65 22.49
N THR A 656 -5.10 -21.74 23.38
CA THR A 656 -5.17 -21.99 24.83
C THR A 656 -6.55 -21.90 25.43
N GLU A 657 -7.53 -21.33 24.71
CA GLU A 657 -8.92 -21.20 25.15
C GLU A 657 -9.82 -22.16 24.37
N PHE A 658 -10.35 -23.18 25.06
CA PHE A 658 -11.18 -24.23 24.45
C PHE A 658 -12.63 -24.24 24.92
N ALA A 659 -13.04 -23.33 25.81
CA ALA A 659 -14.42 -23.25 26.27
C ALA A 659 -15.31 -22.68 25.16
N ALA A 660 -16.36 -23.41 24.79
CA ALA A 660 -17.43 -22.85 23.98
C ALA A 660 -18.02 -21.61 24.68
N PRO A 661 -18.50 -20.60 23.94
CA PRO A 661 -19.22 -19.48 24.51
C PRO A 661 -20.32 -20.01 25.44
N SER A 662 -20.41 -19.47 26.66
CA SER A 662 -21.40 -19.94 27.65
C SER A 662 -22.81 -19.74 27.10
N GLU A 663 -23.62 -20.81 27.08
CA GLU A 663 -25.06 -20.65 26.92
C GLU A 663 -25.55 -19.73 28.03
N SER A 664 -26.21 -18.63 27.69
CA SER A 664 -26.84 -17.79 28.69
C SER A 664 -27.94 -18.65 29.37
N THR A 665 -27.75 -18.94 30.64
CA THR A 665 -28.71 -19.67 31.45
C THR A 665 -29.89 -18.75 31.77
N GLN A 666 -30.67 -18.36 30.79
CA GLN A 666 -32.03 -17.86 30.97
C GLN A 666 -33.02 -18.80 30.33
N THR A 667 -33.28 -19.92 31.03
CA THR A 667 -34.56 -20.58 30.95
C THR A 667 -35.59 -19.70 31.69
N THR A 668 -35.99 -18.61 31.09
CA THR A 668 -37.29 -18.03 31.37
C THR A 668 -38.31 -18.93 30.65
N PRO A 669 -39.26 -19.54 31.34
CA PRO A 669 -40.32 -20.27 30.66
C PRO A 669 -41.04 -19.28 29.75
N ILE A 670 -40.99 -19.52 28.43
CA ILE A 670 -41.85 -18.81 27.48
C ILE A 670 -43.27 -19.15 27.89
N THR A 671 -43.93 -18.22 28.59
CA THR A 671 -45.38 -18.26 28.74
C THR A 671 -45.95 -18.20 27.33
N THR A 672 -46.54 -19.32 26.93
CA THR A 672 -47.32 -19.43 25.69
C THR A 672 -48.24 -18.22 25.63
N PRO A 673 -48.20 -17.35 24.61
CA PRO A 673 -49.17 -16.28 24.49
C PRO A 673 -50.55 -16.95 24.37
N THR A 674 -51.42 -16.67 25.33
CA THR A 674 -52.84 -17.04 25.27
C THR A 674 -53.37 -16.56 23.92
N PRO A 675 -54.06 -17.41 23.12
CA PRO A 675 -54.62 -16.97 21.84
C PRO A 675 -55.46 -15.71 22.08
N ALA A 676 -55.17 -14.64 21.36
CA ALA A 676 -55.99 -13.45 21.40
C ALA A 676 -57.43 -13.84 21.05
N ALA A 677 -58.36 -13.49 21.94
CA ALA A 677 -59.78 -13.74 21.73
C ALA A 677 -60.19 -13.12 20.37
N THR A 678 -60.82 -13.96 19.55
CA THR A 678 -61.44 -13.56 18.29
C THR A 678 -62.34 -12.35 18.54
N PRO A 679 -62.18 -11.23 17.85
CA PRO A 679 -63.04 -10.08 18.05
C PRO A 679 -64.46 -10.48 17.65
N THR A 680 -65.42 -10.33 18.58
CA THR A 680 -66.86 -10.46 18.31
C THR A 680 -67.26 -9.46 17.23
N PRO A 681 -68.02 -9.88 16.17
CA PRO A 681 -68.46 -8.95 15.14
C PRO A 681 -69.31 -7.85 15.76
N ALA A 682 -69.03 -6.60 15.42
CA ALA A 682 -69.87 -5.48 15.79
C ALA A 682 -71.26 -5.62 15.16
N PRO A 683 -72.33 -5.21 15.85
CA PRO A 683 -73.70 -5.31 15.31
C PRO A 683 -73.85 -4.42 14.06
N GLU A 684 -74.45 -4.99 13.02
CA GLU A 684 -74.78 -4.36 11.77
C GLU A 684 -75.57 -3.07 12.00
N ALA A 685 -75.04 -1.95 11.50
CA ALA A 685 -75.73 -0.67 11.53
C ALA A 685 -76.89 -0.70 10.51
N THR A 686 -78.14 -0.55 11.06
CA THR A 686 -79.37 -0.45 10.29
C THR A 686 -79.24 0.69 9.28
N ALA A 687 -79.47 0.36 8.00
CA ALA A 687 -79.47 1.30 6.89
C ALA A 687 -80.55 2.37 7.07
N ALA A 688 -80.18 3.61 6.92
CA ALA A 688 -81.08 4.76 6.83
C ALA A 688 -81.83 4.71 5.47
N PRO A 689 -83.10 5.14 5.40
CA PRO A 689 -83.87 5.07 4.19
C PRO A 689 -83.44 6.10 3.16
N THR A 690 -83.36 5.66 1.88
CA THR A 690 -83.06 6.43 0.70
C THR A 690 -84.16 7.47 0.44
N PRO A 691 -83.86 8.72 0.18
CA PRO A 691 -84.85 9.69 -0.25
C PRO A 691 -85.28 9.46 -1.75
N GLU A 692 -86.60 9.53 -1.98
CA GLU A 692 -87.22 9.43 -3.28
C GLU A 692 -86.77 10.60 -4.23
N PRO A 693 -86.77 10.39 -5.52
CA PRO A 693 -86.43 11.42 -6.47
C PRO A 693 -87.61 12.36 -6.68
N THR A 694 -87.47 13.66 -6.50
CA THR A 694 -88.39 14.71 -6.86
C THR A 694 -88.33 14.89 -8.36
N VAL A 695 -89.48 14.70 -9.00
CA VAL A 695 -89.76 15.09 -10.41
C VAL A 695 -90.09 16.56 -10.38
N ASP A 696 -89.28 17.38 -11.09
CA ASP A 696 -89.68 18.77 -11.43
C ASP A 696 -90.12 18.88 -12.87
N ARG A 697 -91.17 19.65 -13.00
CA ARG A 697 -91.81 20.04 -14.28
C ARG A 697 -91.02 21.09 -15.07
#